data_8c7f923bede4ff2c7b5e483638f04aa7
#
_entry.id   8c7f923bede4ff2c7b5e483638f04aa7
#
_cell.length_a   1.000
_cell.length_b   1.000
_cell.length_c   1.000
_cell.angle_alpha   90.00
_cell.angle_beta   90.00
_cell.angle_gamma   90.00
#
_symmetry.space_group_name_H-M   'P 1'
#
loop_
_entity.id
_entity.type
_entity.pdbx_description
1 polymer ?
#
loop_
_entity_poly.entity_id
_entity_poly.type
_entity_poly.pdbx_seq_one_letter_code
_entity_poly.pdbx_strand_id
1 'polypeptide(L)'
;MSSETKSYGVDQIRILEGIEAVRTRPGMYVGDTGPRGLHHLIFEVVDNSIDEAMAGICTSIQVRLHADGSASVTDDGRGIPAGRHESGKSALEVALTNIHAGGKFDNKVYSVSAGLHGVGVTAVNALSEWLEATVWWTAEGEPAREYRQRFSKGRSDGDVQAVGPTDKHGTRIQFKPDGTIFPDTNFVFETVARRLRELAFLNKGIHIVLSDERSGKTVEHKYDGGIREFVAFVNQGKGKVHPEVISLEKTVDKIQVEIAMQWNDHYEPSEFSFANSINTHDGGTHLTGFRNALTRTCNKYAREMQLLKEKDPLPSGDDYRSGLAVVVNVRLPNPSFESQTKVKLTNPEIEGIVSTVVGDELWDFLEKTPAVGRAVVLKSVMEAQAREAARAAKDAVRRKSALSSGDLPGKLADCQSRNREETELYVVEGDSAGGSAKQGRDRKFQAVLPLKGKILNVEKARLDRMLKHDEIRTLMTAVGAGIQEEFDLAKLRYGKTIIMCDADVDGSHIRTLLLTFFFRHMRPLIEQGFIYIAQPPLYKITDKKKVTYIHNDADMNRILLNLGVEGTKLETAGKSFEGAELRVIVDHLLSIEDAIAPVQRRGVSMDKFIATFDTNMGKLPVYRVKIDGREFNFYSQEQLDRWIAEEEERTKREVLLVWDELERPAAPQESIAWASEFHDVAHLEGALKGLRQAGLSPGDFFRSADVDGKSRFRITGDGEAVPAHSLREVLEGFKKLGQRKGPEISRFKGLGEMDASELWETTMNPATRTLKKVALEDALKAERIFTILMGEEVEPRREFIEKHALEVKYLDV
;
A
#
# COMPACT_ATOMS: atom_id res chain seq x y z
N MET A 1 9.02 45.08 24.21
CA MET A 1 10.01 44.78 23.14
C MET A 1 9.39 45.21 21.83
N SER A 2 9.94 46.26 21.21
CA SER A 2 9.44 46.86 19.97
C SER A 2 9.67 45.87 18.83
N SER A 3 8.63 45.49 18.13
CA SER A 3 8.70 44.75 16.86
C SER A 3 9.28 45.69 15.81
N GLU A 4 10.54 45.56 15.47
CA GLU A 4 11.09 46.12 14.26
C GLU A 4 10.36 45.48 13.07
N THR A 5 9.46 46.25 12.49
CA THR A 5 8.88 45.95 11.17
C THR A 5 10.02 46.08 10.17
N LYS A 6 10.62 44.94 9.73
CA LYS A 6 11.58 44.92 8.63
C LYS A 6 10.90 45.50 7.41
N SER A 7 11.36 46.68 6.94
CA SER A 7 10.82 47.32 5.74
C SER A 7 11.07 46.43 4.53
N TYR A 8 10.02 46.16 3.77
CA TYR A 8 10.11 45.43 2.50
C TYR A 8 10.68 46.37 1.43
N GLY A 9 11.93 46.17 1.08
CA GLY A 9 12.67 47.01 0.12
C GLY A 9 13.06 46.23 -1.15
N VAL A 10 13.55 46.96 -2.16
CA VAL A 10 13.96 46.39 -3.47
C VAL A 10 15.05 45.32 -3.32
N ASP A 11 15.93 45.43 -2.34
CA ASP A 11 17.01 44.47 -2.04
C ASP A 11 16.51 43.11 -1.52
N GLN A 12 15.22 42.96 -1.20
CA GLN A 12 14.61 41.73 -0.75
C GLN A 12 13.97 40.93 -1.90
N ILE A 13 13.90 41.51 -3.10
CA ILE A 13 13.43 40.83 -4.31
C ILE A 13 14.60 40.05 -4.89
N ARG A 14 14.56 38.70 -4.76
CA ARG A 14 15.56 37.80 -5.34
C ARG A 14 14.96 37.06 -6.53
N ILE A 15 15.70 37.02 -7.63
CA ILE A 15 15.38 36.18 -8.78
C ILE A 15 16.08 34.84 -8.54
N LEU A 16 15.32 33.77 -8.53
CA LEU A 16 15.84 32.40 -8.50
C LEU A 16 15.69 31.81 -9.89
N GLU A 17 16.77 31.29 -10.45
CA GLU A 17 16.80 30.73 -11.80
C GLU A 17 17.25 29.27 -11.79
N GLY A 18 16.74 28.47 -12.75
CA GLY A 18 17.19 27.10 -13.03
C GLY A 18 17.19 26.19 -11.79
N ILE A 19 18.29 25.52 -11.58
CA ILE A 19 18.49 24.52 -10.51
C ILE A 19 18.31 25.13 -9.11
N GLU A 20 18.73 26.38 -8.90
CA GLU A 20 18.63 27.03 -7.60
C GLU A 20 17.15 27.29 -7.19
N ALA A 21 16.29 27.59 -8.15
CA ALA A 21 14.87 27.75 -7.93
C ALA A 21 14.23 26.43 -7.46
N VAL A 22 14.58 25.31 -8.11
CA VAL A 22 14.11 23.96 -7.76
C VAL A 22 14.54 23.57 -6.33
N ARG A 23 15.81 23.76 -6.00
CA ARG A 23 16.34 23.41 -4.67
C ARG A 23 15.79 24.28 -3.55
N THR A 24 15.50 25.57 -3.84
CA THR A 24 14.95 26.50 -2.85
C THR A 24 13.46 26.27 -2.60
N ARG A 25 12.70 25.83 -3.60
CA ARG A 25 11.25 25.62 -3.55
C ARG A 25 10.84 24.28 -4.15
N PRO A 26 11.32 23.14 -3.61
CA PRO A 26 11.09 21.82 -4.19
C PRO A 26 9.60 21.47 -4.31
N GLY A 27 8.78 21.89 -3.36
CA GLY A 27 7.34 21.64 -3.37
C GLY A 27 6.60 22.19 -4.61
N MET A 28 7.15 23.19 -5.30
CA MET A 28 6.57 23.70 -6.56
C MET A 28 6.74 22.71 -7.73
N TYR A 29 7.71 21.79 -7.64
CA TYR A 29 8.09 20.89 -8.73
C TYR A 29 7.69 19.43 -8.45
N VAL A 30 7.79 18.97 -7.19
CA VAL A 30 7.50 17.59 -6.79
C VAL A 30 6.34 17.47 -5.79
N GLY A 31 5.64 18.57 -5.51
CA GLY A 31 4.47 18.65 -4.64
C GLY A 31 4.79 18.84 -3.16
N ASP A 32 5.66 18.02 -2.58
CA ASP A 32 6.15 18.15 -1.20
C ASP A 32 7.55 17.55 -1.05
N THR A 33 8.13 17.62 0.15
CA THR A 33 9.43 16.99 0.48
C THR A 33 9.28 15.78 1.39
N GLY A 34 8.07 15.29 1.56
CA GLY A 34 7.78 14.06 2.28
C GLY A 34 7.86 12.81 1.39
N PRO A 35 7.32 11.68 1.85
CA PRO A 35 7.35 10.42 1.09
C PRO A 35 6.74 10.53 -0.30
N ARG A 36 5.68 11.33 -0.49
CA ARG A 36 5.03 11.51 -1.78
C ARG A 36 5.97 12.18 -2.79
N GLY A 37 6.59 13.30 -2.41
CA GLY A 37 7.55 14.01 -3.27
C GLY A 37 8.81 13.20 -3.53
N LEU A 38 9.28 12.41 -2.55
CA LEU A 38 10.39 11.49 -2.74
C LEU A 38 10.12 10.47 -3.85
N HIS A 39 8.99 9.76 -3.79
CA HIS A 39 8.62 8.76 -4.80
C HIS A 39 8.36 9.40 -6.17
N HIS A 40 7.92 10.66 -6.20
CA HIS A 40 7.69 11.39 -7.44
C HIS A 40 8.96 11.52 -8.29
N LEU A 41 10.15 11.54 -7.66
CA LEU A 41 11.43 11.51 -8.39
C LEU A 41 11.58 10.28 -9.30
N ILE A 42 11.21 9.09 -8.79
CA ILE A 42 11.22 7.85 -9.61
C ILE A 42 10.18 7.98 -10.73
N PHE A 43 8.98 8.47 -10.40
CA PHE A 43 7.89 8.53 -11.38
C PHE A 43 8.19 9.49 -12.53
N GLU A 44 8.86 10.63 -12.29
CA GLU A 44 9.27 11.54 -13.35
C GLU A 44 10.28 10.90 -14.32
N VAL A 45 11.15 10.02 -13.84
CA VAL A 45 12.07 9.28 -14.72
C VAL A 45 11.33 8.18 -15.47
N VAL A 46 10.47 7.42 -14.79
CA VAL A 46 9.65 6.36 -15.42
C VAL A 46 8.71 6.93 -16.48
N ASP A 47 8.05 8.06 -16.20
CA ASP A 47 7.15 8.72 -17.16
C ASP A 47 7.89 9.11 -18.48
N ASN A 48 9.20 9.38 -18.43
CA ASN A 48 9.98 9.60 -19.64
C ASN A 48 10.17 8.29 -20.45
N SER A 49 10.38 7.17 -19.80
CA SER A 49 10.44 5.86 -20.44
C SER A 49 9.06 5.43 -21.00
N ILE A 50 7.97 5.76 -20.29
CA ILE A 50 6.60 5.56 -20.77
C ILE A 50 6.30 6.41 -22.02
N ASP A 51 6.84 7.63 -22.11
CA ASP A 51 6.70 8.45 -23.33
C ASP A 51 7.34 7.78 -24.54
N GLU A 52 8.48 7.08 -24.37
CA GLU A 52 9.10 6.25 -25.41
C GLU A 52 8.22 5.02 -25.77
N ALA A 53 7.54 4.44 -24.77
CA ALA A 53 6.60 3.34 -24.98
C ALA A 53 5.34 3.81 -25.73
N MET A 54 4.80 4.97 -25.39
CA MET A 54 3.66 5.58 -26.12
C MET A 54 4.04 5.95 -27.55
N ALA A 55 5.32 6.23 -27.82
CA ALA A 55 5.85 6.41 -29.17
C ALA A 55 6.06 5.09 -29.93
N GLY A 56 5.82 3.93 -29.30
CA GLY A 56 5.94 2.59 -29.88
C GLY A 56 7.38 2.08 -29.97
N ILE A 57 8.32 2.63 -29.20
CA ILE A 57 9.76 2.31 -29.30
C ILE A 57 10.24 1.53 -28.08
N CYS A 58 9.91 1.97 -26.87
CA CYS A 58 10.28 1.26 -25.66
C CYS A 58 9.34 0.08 -25.39
N THR A 59 9.91 -1.08 -25.09
CA THR A 59 9.18 -2.32 -24.78
C THR A 59 9.48 -2.83 -23.37
N SER A 60 10.58 -2.39 -22.75
CA SER A 60 11.03 -2.85 -21.45
C SER A 60 11.54 -1.70 -20.58
N ILE A 61 11.07 -1.66 -19.34
CA ILE A 61 11.50 -0.69 -18.32
C ILE A 61 11.94 -1.47 -17.07
N GLN A 62 13.15 -1.19 -16.58
CA GLN A 62 13.66 -1.78 -15.34
C GLN A 62 13.87 -0.67 -14.31
N VAL A 63 13.19 -0.80 -13.17
CA VAL A 63 13.34 0.10 -12.02
C VAL A 63 14.05 -0.67 -10.90
N ARG A 64 15.10 -0.10 -10.33
CA ARG A 64 15.88 -0.73 -9.27
C ARG A 64 16.08 0.21 -8.10
N LEU A 65 15.73 -0.26 -6.91
CA LEU A 65 16.02 0.41 -5.64
C LEU A 65 17.30 -0.20 -5.06
N HIS A 66 18.36 0.61 -4.97
CA HIS A 66 19.68 0.12 -4.59
C HIS A 66 19.90 0.10 -3.07
N ALA A 67 20.83 -0.74 -2.64
CA ALA A 67 21.18 -0.89 -1.22
C ALA A 67 21.74 0.40 -0.59
N ASP A 68 22.33 1.29 -1.39
CA ASP A 68 22.89 2.58 -0.95
C ASP A 68 21.84 3.71 -0.85
N GLY A 69 20.54 3.38 -1.07
CA GLY A 69 19.42 4.32 -1.07
C GLY A 69 19.26 5.10 -2.39
N SER A 70 20.04 4.79 -3.43
CA SER A 70 19.80 5.33 -4.78
C SER A 70 18.70 4.53 -5.50
N ALA A 71 18.15 5.11 -6.58
CA ALA A 71 17.25 4.41 -7.49
C ALA A 71 17.75 4.54 -8.94
N SER A 72 17.49 3.53 -9.77
CA SER A 72 17.77 3.61 -11.20
C SER A 72 16.56 3.17 -12.02
N VAL A 73 16.37 3.83 -13.15
CA VAL A 73 15.40 3.48 -14.19
C VAL A 73 16.16 3.27 -15.48
N THR A 74 15.94 2.14 -16.11
CA THR A 74 16.56 1.77 -17.40
C THR A 74 15.46 1.42 -18.39
N ASP A 75 15.52 1.97 -19.59
CA ASP A 75 14.62 1.66 -20.68
C ASP A 75 15.38 1.24 -21.94
N ASP A 76 14.68 0.60 -22.85
CA ASP A 76 15.13 0.25 -24.20
C ASP A 76 14.57 1.21 -25.27
N GLY A 77 14.36 2.49 -24.94
CA GLY A 77 13.92 3.56 -25.84
C GLY A 77 15.02 4.00 -26.82
N ARG A 78 14.82 5.18 -27.46
CA ARG A 78 15.79 5.73 -28.42
C ARG A 78 17.12 6.17 -27.81
N GLY A 79 17.16 6.42 -26.50
CA GLY A 79 18.25 7.09 -25.81
C GLY A 79 18.23 8.60 -25.99
N ILE A 80 18.60 9.33 -24.94
CA ILE A 80 18.72 10.79 -25.00
C ILE A 80 19.94 11.14 -25.90
N PRO A 81 19.82 12.05 -26.88
CA PRO A 81 20.93 12.46 -27.71
C PRO A 81 22.13 12.97 -26.91
N ALA A 82 23.33 12.46 -27.19
CA ALA A 82 24.56 12.87 -26.53
C ALA A 82 25.40 13.85 -27.35
N GLY A 83 24.97 14.20 -28.58
CA GLY A 83 25.64 15.14 -29.48
C GLY A 83 25.69 16.58 -28.91
N ARG A 84 26.51 17.44 -29.52
CA ARG A 84 26.63 18.85 -29.11
C ARG A 84 25.42 19.66 -29.54
N HIS A 85 24.84 20.38 -28.56
CA HIS A 85 23.78 21.34 -28.76
C HIS A 85 24.35 22.73 -29.13
N GLU A 86 23.54 23.62 -29.74
CA GLU A 86 23.90 25.00 -30.11
C GLU A 86 24.47 25.83 -28.93
N SER A 87 24.09 25.51 -27.70
CA SER A 87 24.63 26.13 -26.48
C SER A 87 26.08 25.75 -26.17
N GLY A 88 26.71 24.87 -26.97
CA GLY A 88 28.06 24.37 -26.73
C GLY A 88 28.15 23.21 -25.75
N LYS A 89 27.06 22.88 -25.03
CA LYS A 89 26.94 21.73 -24.14
C LYS A 89 26.48 20.50 -24.92
N SER A 90 26.54 19.31 -24.28
CA SER A 90 25.87 18.12 -24.82
C SER A 90 24.37 18.27 -24.73
N ALA A 91 23.61 17.69 -25.68
CA ALA A 91 22.15 17.68 -25.59
C ALA A 91 21.66 16.95 -24.33
N LEU A 92 22.38 15.92 -23.87
CA LEU A 92 22.14 15.22 -22.60
C LEU A 92 22.27 16.18 -21.40
N GLU A 93 23.33 17.00 -21.34
CA GLU A 93 23.49 17.99 -20.28
C GLU A 93 22.37 19.02 -20.32
N VAL A 94 22.01 19.53 -21.49
CA VAL A 94 20.92 20.51 -21.65
C VAL A 94 19.60 19.94 -21.13
N ALA A 95 19.27 18.68 -21.49
CA ALA A 95 18.04 18.02 -21.07
C ALA A 95 17.96 17.79 -19.54
N LEU A 96 19.11 17.59 -18.88
CA LEU A 96 19.17 17.28 -17.45
C LEU A 96 19.41 18.50 -16.55
N THR A 97 19.83 19.65 -17.10
CA THR A 97 20.17 20.84 -16.29
C THR A 97 19.32 22.07 -16.60
N ASN A 98 18.67 22.12 -17.76
CA ASN A 98 17.90 23.29 -18.16
C ASN A 98 16.40 23.03 -17.99
N ILE A 99 15.74 23.90 -17.23
CA ILE A 99 14.27 23.91 -17.13
C ILE A 99 13.70 24.34 -18.49
N HIS A 100 12.61 23.72 -18.91
CA HIS A 100 11.97 23.93 -20.22
C HIS A 100 12.85 23.56 -21.42
N ALA A 101 13.73 22.56 -21.25
CA ALA A 101 14.50 21.96 -22.33
C ALA A 101 14.03 20.51 -22.58
N GLY A 102 14.02 20.09 -23.86
CA GLY A 102 13.69 18.72 -24.23
C GLY A 102 13.02 18.61 -25.60
N GLY A 103 13.05 17.44 -26.21
CA GLY A 103 12.46 17.15 -27.53
C GLY A 103 10.92 17.04 -27.55
N LYS A 104 10.25 17.13 -26.39
CA LYS A 104 8.79 16.98 -26.26
C LYS A 104 8.00 18.25 -26.60
N PHE A 105 8.69 19.36 -26.86
CA PHE A 105 8.08 20.61 -27.32
C PHE A 105 7.76 20.58 -28.83
N ASP A 106 8.34 19.64 -29.58
CA ASP A 106 8.05 19.44 -31.00
C ASP A 106 7.14 18.22 -31.19
N ASN A 107 5.88 18.47 -31.55
CA ASN A 107 4.86 17.45 -31.83
C ASN A 107 5.23 16.51 -33.00
N LYS A 108 6.32 16.77 -33.71
CA LYS A 108 6.83 15.85 -34.76
C LYS A 108 7.56 14.65 -34.17
N VAL A 109 8.13 14.77 -32.98
CA VAL A 109 8.90 13.70 -32.32
C VAL A 109 8.01 12.88 -31.39
N TYR A 110 7.12 13.55 -30.64
CA TYR A 110 6.17 12.90 -29.76
C TYR A 110 4.75 13.45 -30.06
N SER A 111 3.89 12.60 -30.61
CA SER A 111 2.49 12.95 -30.87
C SER A 111 1.66 13.06 -29.58
N VAL A 112 2.03 12.31 -28.57
CA VAL A 112 1.44 12.26 -27.22
C VAL A 112 2.56 12.06 -26.22
N SER A 113 2.55 12.79 -25.11
CA SER A 113 3.53 12.59 -24.03
C SER A 113 2.91 12.91 -22.67
N ALA A 114 3.43 12.28 -21.60
CA ALA A 114 3.13 12.61 -20.20
C ALA A 114 3.96 13.81 -19.73
N GLY A 115 5.20 13.93 -20.23
CA GLY A 115 6.14 15.01 -19.90
C GLY A 115 5.94 16.22 -20.79
N LEU A 116 5.26 17.27 -20.27
CA LEU A 116 4.89 18.45 -21.05
C LEU A 116 5.73 19.69 -20.78
N HIS A 117 6.29 19.80 -19.58
CA HIS A 117 6.89 21.07 -19.10
C HIS A 117 8.41 21.12 -19.20
N GLY A 118 9.08 20.01 -19.54
CA GLY A 118 10.54 19.92 -19.62
C GLY A 118 11.23 20.26 -18.29
N VAL A 119 10.60 19.90 -17.16
CA VAL A 119 11.12 20.16 -15.81
C VAL A 119 11.33 18.91 -14.97
N GLY A 120 10.71 17.78 -15.31
CA GLY A 120 10.68 16.59 -14.47
C GLY A 120 12.07 16.04 -14.17
N VAL A 121 12.79 15.61 -15.16
CA VAL A 121 14.14 15.03 -14.95
C VAL A 121 15.16 16.09 -14.46
N THR A 122 15.00 17.34 -14.82
CA THR A 122 15.81 18.45 -14.28
C THR A 122 15.54 18.64 -12.77
N ALA A 123 14.27 18.49 -12.34
CA ALA A 123 13.93 18.50 -10.93
C ALA A 123 14.54 17.30 -10.17
N VAL A 124 14.49 16.09 -10.76
CA VAL A 124 15.15 14.91 -10.19
C VAL A 124 16.65 15.17 -9.99
N ASN A 125 17.33 15.69 -11.00
CA ASN A 125 18.75 16.04 -10.93
C ASN A 125 19.04 17.10 -9.86
N ALA A 126 18.25 18.17 -9.83
CA ALA A 126 18.40 19.26 -8.85
C ALA A 126 18.19 18.80 -7.38
N LEU A 127 17.28 17.84 -7.15
CA LEU A 127 16.90 17.35 -5.83
C LEU A 127 17.67 16.10 -5.38
N SER A 128 18.65 15.68 -6.20
CA SER A 128 19.54 14.55 -5.91
C SER A 128 20.89 15.03 -5.36
N GLU A 129 21.49 14.23 -4.50
CA GLU A 129 22.88 14.39 -4.07
C GLU A 129 23.80 14.21 -5.28
N TRP A 130 23.52 13.17 -6.07
CA TRP A 130 24.14 12.91 -7.34
C TRP A 130 23.14 12.22 -8.30
N LEU A 131 23.39 12.41 -9.60
CA LEU A 131 22.70 11.72 -10.67
C LEU A 131 23.72 11.26 -11.71
N GLU A 132 23.58 10.04 -12.22
CA GLU A 132 24.35 9.51 -13.33
C GLU A 132 23.42 9.10 -14.46
N ALA A 133 23.65 9.65 -15.64
CA ALA A 133 22.96 9.29 -16.87
C ALA A 133 23.88 8.42 -17.73
N THR A 134 23.42 7.23 -18.10
CA THR A 134 24.04 6.38 -19.12
C THR A 134 23.06 6.30 -20.28
N VAL A 135 23.53 6.65 -21.48
CA VAL A 135 22.71 6.57 -22.69
C VAL A 135 23.38 5.71 -23.74
N TRP A 136 22.58 4.86 -24.37
CA TRP A 136 22.98 4.07 -25.51
C TRP A 136 22.31 4.68 -26.73
N TRP A 137 23.07 5.50 -27.44
CA TRP A 137 22.53 6.36 -28.48
C TRP A 137 23.35 6.22 -29.79
N THR A 138 22.62 6.36 -30.92
CA THR A 138 23.16 6.27 -32.27
C THR A 138 23.04 7.63 -32.95
N ALA A 139 24.14 8.26 -33.30
CA ALA A 139 24.11 9.42 -34.17
C ALA A 139 23.84 8.99 -35.63
N GLU A 140 23.26 9.88 -36.43
CA GLU A 140 22.96 9.59 -37.82
C GLU A 140 24.23 9.21 -38.61
N GLY A 141 24.24 7.97 -39.13
CA GLY A 141 25.37 7.41 -39.88
C GLY A 141 26.54 6.87 -39.05
N GLU A 142 26.43 6.83 -37.71
CA GLU A 142 27.43 6.27 -36.82
C GLU A 142 26.95 4.97 -36.13
N PRO A 143 27.86 4.10 -35.67
CA PRO A 143 27.47 2.97 -34.82
C PRO A 143 27.02 3.46 -33.45
N ALA A 144 26.14 2.67 -32.82
CA ALA A 144 25.66 2.96 -31.47
C ALA A 144 26.81 2.99 -30.45
N ARG A 145 26.78 3.96 -29.55
CA ARG A 145 27.79 4.14 -28.50
C ARG A 145 27.14 4.36 -27.14
N GLU A 146 27.83 3.90 -26.09
CA GLU A 146 27.51 4.23 -24.71
C GLU A 146 28.16 5.56 -24.34
N TYR A 147 27.34 6.45 -23.76
CA TYR A 147 27.77 7.72 -23.21
C TYR A 147 27.35 7.80 -21.74
N ARG A 148 28.24 8.42 -20.93
CA ARG A 148 27.96 8.66 -19.50
C ARG A 148 28.21 10.11 -19.14
N GLN A 149 27.35 10.62 -18.24
CA GLN A 149 27.56 11.93 -17.64
C GLN A 149 27.06 11.90 -16.20
N ARG A 150 27.83 12.49 -15.29
CA ARG A 150 27.52 12.59 -13.86
C ARG A 150 27.22 14.03 -13.48
N PHE A 151 26.34 14.15 -12.49
CA PHE A 151 25.87 15.43 -11.97
C PHE A 151 25.84 15.38 -10.45
N SER A 152 26.18 16.50 -9.81
CA SER A 152 26.11 16.70 -8.37
C SER A 152 25.20 17.87 -8.06
N LYS A 153 24.10 17.61 -7.32
CA LYS A 153 23.10 18.63 -6.94
C LYS A 153 22.60 19.49 -8.12
N GLY A 154 22.36 18.82 -9.24
CA GLY A 154 21.86 19.42 -10.47
C GLY A 154 22.91 20.04 -11.38
N ARG A 155 24.18 20.07 -11.00
CA ARG A 155 25.28 20.63 -11.81
C ARG A 155 26.10 19.52 -12.42
N SER A 156 26.54 19.70 -13.66
CA SER A 156 27.41 18.76 -14.33
C SER A 156 28.80 18.70 -13.67
N ASP A 157 29.29 17.47 -13.42
CA ASP A 157 30.65 17.23 -12.88
C ASP A 157 31.71 17.26 -13.98
N GLY A 158 31.31 17.32 -15.27
CA GLY A 158 32.18 17.37 -16.43
C GLY A 158 31.42 17.11 -17.73
N ASP A 159 32.13 17.11 -18.84
CA ASP A 159 31.55 16.83 -20.17
C ASP A 159 31.07 15.39 -20.28
N VAL A 160 30.11 15.13 -21.18
CA VAL A 160 29.66 13.78 -21.53
C VAL A 160 30.85 12.92 -22.04
N GLN A 161 30.99 11.72 -21.50
CA GLN A 161 32.06 10.78 -21.81
C GLN A 161 31.55 9.68 -22.73
N ALA A 162 32.17 9.48 -23.88
CA ALA A 162 31.95 8.32 -24.73
C ALA A 162 32.73 7.13 -24.16
N VAL A 163 32.02 6.09 -23.75
CA VAL A 163 32.61 4.88 -23.11
C VAL A 163 33.08 3.88 -24.17
N GLY A 164 32.26 3.62 -25.20
CA GLY A 164 32.59 2.68 -26.24
C GLY A 164 31.43 2.29 -27.15
N PRO A 165 31.65 1.45 -28.16
CA PRO A 165 30.57 0.94 -29.00
C PRO A 165 29.65 -0.01 -28.18
N THR A 166 28.39 -0.09 -28.59
CA THR A 166 27.39 -0.95 -27.95
C THR A 166 26.34 -1.42 -28.95
N ASP A 167 25.73 -2.56 -28.67
CA ASP A 167 24.55 -3.05 -29.43
C ASP A 167 23.23 -2.68 -28.73
N LYS A 168 23.32 -2.02 -27.58
CA LYS A 168 22.13 -1.58 -26.79
C LYS A 168 21.63 -0.23 -27.30
N HIS A 169 20.36 0.03 -27.04
CA HIS A 169 19.74 1.35 -27.14
C HIS A 169 18.95 1.67 -25.89
N GLY A 170 18.67 2.96 -25.61
CA GLY A 170 17.90 3.37 -24.47
C GLY A 170 18.62 4.29 -23.51
N THR A 171 18.03 4.46 -22.34
CA THR A 171 18.53 5.37 -21.29
C THR A 171 18.52 4.68 -19.93
N ARG A 172 19.55 4.93 -19.13
CA ARG A 172 19.57 4.63 -17.70
C ARG A 172 19.84 5.91 -16.92
N ILE A 173 18.94 6.26 -16.04
CA ILE A 173 19.11 7.34 -15.05
C ILE A 173 19.20 6.69 -13.67
N GLN A 174 20.33 6.91 -13.00
CA GLN A 174 20.51 6.50 -11.60
C GLN A 174 20.71 7.76 -10.75
N PHE A 175 20.02 7.87 -9.63
CA PHE A 175 20.10 9.05 -8.78
C PHE A 175 19.94 8.70 -7.31
N LYS A 176 20.52 9.52 -6.44
CA LYS A 176 20.37 9.43 -4.99
C LYS A 176 19.74 10.70 -4.46
N PRO A 177 18.57 10.62 -3.80
CA PRO A 177 17.91 11.79 -3.23
C PRO A 177 18.81 12.54 -2.24
N ASP A 178 18.74 13.88 -2.23
CA ASP A 178 19.51 14.71 -1.31
C ASP A 178 18.85 14.74 0.08
N GLY A 179 19.48 14.11 1.08
CA GLY A 179 19.04 14.06 2.47
C GLY A 179 18.96 15.43 3.17
N THR A 180 19.50 16.50 2.55
CA THR A 180 19.32 17.87 3.05
C THR A 180 17.98 18.49 2.65
N ILE A 181 17.30 17.88 1.66
CA ILE A 181 15.99 18.32 1.15
C ILE A 181 14.89 17.38 1.63
N PHE A 182 15.12 16.07 1.55
CA PHE A 182 14.16 15.04 1.97
C PHE A 182 14.54 14.54 3.38
N PRO A 183 13.67 14.74 4.39
CA PRO A 183 13.93 14.25 5.75
C PRO A 183 14.05 12.73 5.84
N ASP A 184 13.34 12.01 4.96
CA ASP A 184 13.45 10.57 4.77
C ASP A 184 13.73 10.31 3.28
N THR A 185 14.77 9.53 3.00
CA THR A 185 15.20 9.16 1.64
C THR A 185 14.90 7.70 1.31
N ASN A 186 14.10 7.01 2.13
CA ASN A 186 13.77 5.60 1.92
C ASN A 186 12.60 5.44 0.94
N PHE A 187 12.85 4.84 -0.21
CA PHE A 187 11.82 4.46 -1.15
C PHE A 187 11.03 3.25 -0.63
N VAL A 188 9.70 3.33 -0.70
CA VAL A 188 8.78 2.25 -0.33
C VAL A 188 8.47 1.42 -1.57
N PHE A 189 8.88 0.15 -1.57
CA PHE A 189 8.70 -0.77 -2.70
C PHE A 189 7.26 -0.82 -3.20
N GLU A 190 6.29 -1.01 -2.30
CA GLU A 190 4.86 -1.14 -2.63
C GLU A 190 4.29 0.12 -3.30
N THR A 191 4.77 1.30 -2.92
CA THR A 191 4.35 2.57 -3.54
C THR A 191 4.83 2.64 -4.99
N VAL A 192 6.06 2.22 -5.25
CA VAL A 192 6.64 2.16 -6.60
C VAL A 192 5.94 1.07 -7.42
N ALA A 193 5.83 -0.16 -6.89
CA ALA A 193 5.20 -1.29 -7.56
C ALA A 193 3.77 -0.98 -8.02
N ARG A 194 2.96 -0.34 -7.17
CA ARG A 194 1.60 0.09 -7.51
C ARG A 194 1.57 0.99 -8.74
N ARG A 195 2.41 2.02 -8.78
CA ARG A 195 2.45 2.96 -9.91
C ARG A 195 2.92 2.28 -11.18
N LEU A 196 3.91 1.41 -11.09
CA LEU A 196 4.40 0.65 -12.24
C LEU A 196 3.34 -0.32 -12.79
N ARG A 197 2.57 -0.97 -11.92
CA ARG A 197 1.44 -1.81 -12.32
C ARG A 197 0.37 -1.02 -13.07
N GLU A 198 -0.02 0.17 -12.57
CA GLU A 198 -0.95 1.06 -13.27
C GLU A 198 -0.45 1.41 -14.67
N LEU A 199 0.83 1.78 -14.78
CA LEU A 199 1.46 2.13 -16.06
C LEU A 199 1.51 0.94 -17.04
N ALA A 200 1.77 -0.27 -16.53
CA ALA A 200 1.76 -1.47 -17.35
C ALA A 200 0.35 -1.80 -17.88
N PHE A 201 -0.71 -1.62 -17.10
CA PHE A 201 -2.09 -1.75 -17.58
C PHE A 201 -2.47 -0.70 -18.64
N LEU A 202 -1.98 0.53 -18.50
CA LEU A 202 -2.29 1.63 -19.41
C LEU A 202 -1.54 1.53 -20.76
N ASN A 203 -0.43 0.81 -20.79
CA ASN A 203 0.43 0.67 -21.97
C ASN A 203 0.58 -0.81 -22.34
N LYS A 204 -0.32 -1.29 -23.19
CA LYS A 204 -0.43 -2.71 -23.60
C LYS A 204 0.92 -3.28 -24.03
N GLY A 205 1.31 -4.43 -23.46
CA GLY A 205 2.49 -5.20 -23.87
C GLY A 205 3.82 -4.68 -23.34
N ILE A 206 3.85 -3.54 -22.63
CA ILE A 206 5.09 -3.09 -21.99
C ILE A 206 5.46 -4.02 -20.83
N HIS A 207 6.75 -4.36 -20.75
CA HIS A 207 7.29 -5.15 -19.65
C HIS A 207 8.00 -4.24 -18.65
N ILE A 208 7.49 -4.15 -17.42
CA ILE A 208 8.06 -3.32 -16.36
C ILE A 208 8.51 -4.21 -15.21
N VAL A 209 9.80 -4.13 -14.85
CA VAL A 209 10.39 -4.89 -13.74
C VAL A 209 10.79 -3.91 -12.64
N LEU A 210 10.38 -4.18 -11.41
CA LEU A 210 10.87 -3.48 -10.22
C LEU A 210 11.66 -4.44 -9.34
N SER A 211 12.88 -4.08 -8.99
CA SER A 211 13.71 -4.82 -8.03
C SER A 211 14.20 -3.93 -6.89
N ASP A 212 14.25 -4.46 -5.68
CA ASP A 212 14.74 -3.77 -4.48
C ASP A 212 15.89 -4.57 -3.86
N GLU A 213 17.11 -4.08 -4.04
CA GLU A 213 18.31 -4.74 -3.51
C GLU A 213 18.38 -4.78 -1.98
N ARG A 214 17.64 -3.89 -1.29
CA ARG A 214 17.59 -3.83 0.18
C ARG A 214 16.79 -4.99 0.77
N SER A 215 15.70 -5.34 0.10
CA SER A 215 14.79 -6.40 0.52
C SER A 215 14.87 -7.64 -0.37
N GLY A 216 15.55 -7.54 -1.52
CA GLY A 216 15.64 -8.58 -2.55
C GLY A 216 14.34 -8.81 -3.33
N LYS A 217 13.29 -8.00 -3.08
CA LYS A 217 11.99 -8.12 -3.75
C LYS A 217 12.11 -7.76 -5.23
N THR A 218 11.48 -8.58 -6.07
CA THR A 218 11.30 -8.27 -7.48
C THR A 218 9.85 -8.53 -7.87
N VAL A 219 9.28 -7.65 -8.67
CA VAL A 219 7.95 -7.80 -9.25
C VAL A 219 7.98 -7.40 -10.72
N GLU A 220 7.24 -8.14 -11.54
CA GLU A 220 7.12 -7.92 -12.97
C GLU A 220 5.68 -7.62 -13.33
N HIS A 221 5.48 -6.67 -14.23
CA HIS A 221 4.18 -6.25 -14.70
C HIS A 221 4.19 -6.24 -16.23
N LYS A 222 3.33 -7.05 -16.84
CA LYS A 222 3.08 -7.10 -18.28
C LYS A 222 1.63 -7.49 -18.52
N TYR A 223 0.89 -6.66 -19.21
CA TYR A 223 -0.56 -6.85 -19.44
C TYR A 223 -0.89 -6.59 -20.91
N ASP A 224 -1.11 -7.64 -21.69
CA ASP A 224 -1.38 -7.53 -23.12
C ASP A 224 -2.82 -7.08 -23.41
N GLY A 225 -3.77 -7.35 -22.52
CA GLY A 225 -5.15 -6.87 -22.57
C GLY A 225 -5.36 -5.43 -22.13
N GLY A 226 -4.33 -4.80 -21.54
CA GLY A 226 -4.34 -3.39 -21.18
C GLY A 226 -5.44 -3.04 -20.16
N ILE A 227 -6.18 -1.96 -20.38
CA ILE A 227 -7.23 -1.49 -19.45
C ILE A 227 -8.40 -2.48 -19.24
N ARG A 228 -8.59 -3.44 -20.15
CA ARG A 228 -9.58 -4.52 -19.95
C ARG A 228 -9.15 -5.45 -18.82
N GLU A 229 -7.86 -5.80 -18.77
CA GLU A 229 -7.30 -6.59 -17.69
C GLU A 229 -7.28 -5.80 -16.39
N PHE A 230 -7.08 -4.48 -16.44
CA PHE A 230 -7.18 -3.61 -15.28
C PHE A 230 -8.57 -3.69 -14.64
N VAL A 231 -9.65 -3.56 -15.44
CA VAL A 231 -11.04 -3.71 -14.93
C VAL A 231 -11.29 -5.11 -14.40
N ALA A 232 -10.81 -6.15 -15.09
CA ALA A 232 -10.90 -7.53 -14.61
C ALA A 232 -10.18 -7.73 -13.28
N PHE A 233 -9.01 -7.11 -13.10
CA PHE A 233 -8.24 -7.11 -11.88
C PHE A 233 -8.99 -6.41 -10.72
N VAL A 234 -9.60 -5.24 -10.98
CA VAL A 234 -10.41 -4.50 -9.99
C VAL A 234 -11.65 -5.30 -9.56
N ASN A 235 -12.23 -6.08 -10.47
CA ASN A 235 -13.40 -6.92 -10.20
C ASN A 235 -13.09 -8.34 -9.70
N GLN A 236 -11.83 -8.64 -9.45
CA GLN A 236 -11.45 -9.93 -8.92
C GLN A 236 -12.03 -10.14 -7.51
N GLY A 237 -12.74 -11.24 -7.30
CA GLY A 237 -13.41 -11.54 -6.02
C GLY A 237 -14.77 -10.85 -5.83
N LYS A 238 -15.29 -10.14 -6.84
CA LYS A 238 -16.63 -9.53 -6.83
C LYS A 238 -17.59 -10.32 -7.73
N GLY A 239 -18.85 -10.43 -7.33
CA GLY A 239 -19.89 -11.03 -8.17
C GLY A 239 -20.16 -10.14 -9.40
N LYS A 240 -20.01 -10.71 -10.58
CA LYS A 240 -20.14 -9.96 -11.84
C LYS A 240 -21.60 -9.90 -12.28
N VAL A 241 -22.12 -8.71 -12.60
CA VAL A 241 -23.47 -8.52 -13.16
C VAL A 241 -23.56 -9.06 -14.59
N HIS A 242 -22.44 -9.04 -15.32
CA HIS A 242 -22.30 -9.60 -16.67
C HIS A 242 -20.87 -10.12 -16.87
N PRO A 243 -20.65 -11.17 -17.69
CA PRO A 243 -19.36 -11.84 -17.79
C PRO A 243 -18.29 -11.01 -18.51
N GLU A 244 -18.66 -10.20 -19.48
CA GLU A 244 -17.74 -9.50 -20.36
C GLU A 244 -17.35 -8.12 -19.82
N VAL A 245 -16.08 -7.76 -19.99
CA VAL A 245 -15.63 -6.37 -19.81
C VAL A 245 -15.96 -5.59 -21.08
N ILE A 246 -16.78 -4.56 -20.95
CA ILE A 246 -17.12 -3.64 -22.04
C ILE A 246 -15.89 -2.79 -22.33
N SER A 247 -15.47 -2.73 -23.60
CA SER A 247 -14.31 -1.94 -24.01
C SER A 247 -14.68 -1.06 -25.19
N LEU A 248 -14.50 0.24 -25.02
CA LEU A 248 -14.76 1.27 -26.02
C LEU A 248 -13.41 1.91 -26.40
N GLU A 249 -13.10 1.95 -27.69
CA GLU A 249 -11.86 2.55 -28.19
C GLU A 249 -12.15 3.31 -29.48
N LYS A 250 -11.83 4.62 -29.50
CA LYS A 250 -12.02 5.46 -30.70
C LYS A 250 -11.05 6.62 -30.70
N THR A 251 -10.55 6.95 -31.87
CA THR A 251 -9.73 8.14 -32.08
C THR A 251 -10.53 9.20 -32.80
N VAL A 252 -10.59 10.42 -32.22
CA VAL A 252 -11.28 11.59 -32.79
C VAL A 252 -10.32 12.77 -32.73
N ASP A 253 -10.06 13.42 -33.85
CA ASP A 253 -9.17 14.61 -33.96
C ASP A 253 -7.82 14.44 -33.26
N LYS A 254 -7.14 13.29 -33.44
CA LYS A 254 -5.87 12.90 -32.80
C LYS A 254 -5.97 12.63 -31.28
N ILE A 255 -7.18 12.64 -30.73
CA ILE A 255 -7.43 12.29 -29.33
C ILE A 255 -7.91 10.83 -29.30
N GLN A 256 -7.16 9.98 -28.66
CA GLN A 256 -7.55 8.58 -28.44
C GLN A 256 -8.30 8.49 -27.12
N VAL A 257 -9.49 7.90 -27.16
CA VAL A 257 -10.32 7.59 -26.00
C VAL A 257 -10.38 6.09 -25.84
N GLU A 258 -9.92 5.58 -24.72
CA GLU A 258 -10.00 4.17 -24.33
C GLU A 258 -10.78 4.07 -23.03
N ILE A 259 -11.83 3.27 -22.99
CA ILE A 259 -12.63 3.06 -21.78
C ILE A 259 -12.90 1.57 -21.64
N ALA A 260 -12.63 1.02 -20.46
CA ALA A 260 -13.07 -0.32 -20.11
C ALA A 260 -13.95 -0.26 -18.86
N MET A 261 -15.05 -1.04 -18.84
CA MET A 261 -16.00 -1.01 -17.73
C MET A 261 -16.70 -2.35 -17.53
N GLN A 262 -17.08 -2.65 -16.29
CA GLN A 262 -17.87 -3.83 -15.94
C GLN A 262 -18.60 -3.58 -14.63
N TRP A 263 -19.87 -3.98 -14.54
CA TRP A 263 -20.64 -3.91 -13.30
C TRP A 263 -20.48 -5.17 -12.46
N ASN A 264 -20.39 -4.97 -11.15
CA ASN A 264 -20.36 -5.99 -10.14
C ASN A 264 -21.54 -5.83 -9.14
N ASP A 265 -21.69 -6.73 -8.19
CA ASP A 265 -22.78 -6.76 -7.22
C ASP A 265 -22.61 -5.80 -6.03
N HIS A 266 -21.46 -5.12 -5.95
CA HIS A 266 -21.20 -4.12 -4.93
C HIS A 266 -21.95 -2.81 -5.20
N TYR A 267 -21.92 -1.91 -4.23
CA TYR A 267 -22.61 -0.62 -4.29
C TYR A 267 -21.68 0.56 -4.62
N GLU A 268 -20.41 0.45 -4.22
CA GLU A 268 -19.43 1.52 -4.44
C GLU A 268 -18.82 1.42 -5.85
N PRO A 269 -18.71 2.55 -6.56
CA PRO A 269 -17.99 2.57 -7.84
C PRO A 269 -16.46 2.51 -7.63
N SER A 270 -15.78 1.87 -8.56
CA SER A 270 -14.32 1.88 -8.65
C SER A 270 -13.93 2.60 -9.96
N GLU A 271 -13.78 3.92 -9.88
CA GLU A 271 -13.51 4.77 -11.05
C GLU A 271 -12.04 5.19 -11.08
N PHE A 272 -11.37 4.89 -12.19
CA PHE A 272 -9.99 5.28 -12.46
C PHE A 272 -9.94 6.13 -13.71
N SER A 273 -9.31 7.30 -13.64
CA SER A 273 -9.21 8.19 -14.79
C SER A 273 -7.78 8.63 -15.05
N PHE A 274 -7.40 8.61 -16.34
CA PHE A 274 -6.05 8.88 -16.79
C PHE A 274 -6.04 9.80 -18.02
N ALA A 275 -5.02 10.65 -18.10
CA ALA A 275 -4.69 11.46 -19.27
C ALA A 275 -3.20 11.31 -19.58
N ASN A 276 -2.87 10.78 -20.80
CA ASN A 276 -1.49 10.45 -21.18
C ASN A 276 -0.76 9.61 -20.13
N SER A 277 -1.42 8.54 -19.65
CA SER A 277 -0.93 7.65 -18.59
C SER A 277 -0.75 8.30 -17.20
N ILE A 278 -1.11 9.58 -17.01
CA ILE A 278 -1.07 10.27 -15.72
C ILE A 278 -2.39 10.02 -14.99
N ASN A 279 -2.32 9.61 -13.73
CA ASN A 279 -3.50 9.41 -12.89
C ASN A 279 -4.11 10.76 -12.47
N THR A 280 -5.36 10.98 -12.90
CA THR A 280 -6.15 12.19 -12.59
C THR A 280 -7.15 11.88 -11.47
N HIS A 281 -6.63 11.66 -10.26
CA HIS A 281 -7.46 11.22 -9.14
C HIS A 281 -8.55 12.23 -8.72
N ASP A 282 -8.41 13.51 -9.05
CA ASP A 282 -9.44 14.53 -8.86
C ASP A 282 -10.37 14.63 -10.10
N GLY A 283 -10.24 13.67 -11.04
CA GLY A 283 -11.06 13.60 -12.27
C GLY A 283 -10.67 14.63 -13.32
N GLY A 284 -11.68 15.23 -13.93
CA GLY A 284 -11.53 16.22 -14.99
C GLY A 284 -12.58 16.07 -16.07
N THR A 285 -12.42 16.82 -17.17
CA THR A 285 -13.38 16.89 -18.29
C THR A 285 -13.67 15.53 -18.93
N HIS A 286 -12.66 14.64 -19.02
CA HIS A 286 -12.83 13.28 -19.56
C HIS A 286 -13.74 12.41 -18.68
N LEU A 287 -13.57 12.44 -17.36
CA LEU A 287 -14.43 11.70 -16.44
C LEU A 287 -15.85 12.29 -16.37
N THR A 288 -15.96 13.62 -16.42
CA THR A 288 -17.26 14.31 -16.49
C THR A 288 -18.00 13.92 -17.77
N GLY A 289 -17.34 13.95 -18.93
CA GLY A 289 -17.89 13.51 -20.21
C GLY A 289 -18.38 12.07 -20.19
N PHE A 290 -17.59 11.16 -19.61
CA PHE A 290 -17.98 9.76 -19.42
C PHE A 290 -19.24 9.62 -18.55
N ARG A 291 -19.26 10.22 -17.35
CA ARG A 291 -20.39 10.13 -16.41
C ARG A 291 -21.70 10.64 -17.01
N ASN A 292 -21.65 11.79 -17.70
CA ASN A 292 -22.79 12.40 -18.36
C ASN A 292 -23.31 11.51 -19.51
N ALA A 293 -22.40 10.99 -20.34
CA ALA A 293 -22.76 10.13 -21.45
C ALA A 293 -23.31 8.77 -21.00
N LEU A 294 -22.68 8.14 -20.01
CA LEU A 294 -23.15 6.88 -19.41
C LEU A 294 -24.61 7.00 -18.98
N THR A 295 -24.92 8.01 -18.19
CA THR A 295 -26.25 8.23 -17.65
C THR A 295 -27.26 8.47 -18.78
N ARG A 296 -26.93 9.32 -19.74
CA ARG A 296 -27.80 9.66 -20.89
C ARG A 296 -28.07 8.43 -21.77
N THR A 297 -27.02 7.69 -22.12
CA THR A 297 -27.10 6.53 -23.01
C THR A 297 -27.86 5.38 -22.34
N CYS A 298 -27.59 5.05 -21.11
CA CYS A 298 -28.31 4.01 -20.39
C CYS A 298 -29.80 4.37 -20.16
N ASN A 299 -30.11 5.63 -19.83
CA ASN A 299 -31.51 6.08 -19.73
C ASN A 299 -32.25 6.04 -21.06
N LYS A 300 -31.57 6.41 -22.16
CA LYS A 300 -32.15 6.30 -23.53
C LYS A 300 -32.44 4.83 -23.84
N TYR A 301 -31.45 3.95 -23.63
CA TYR A 301 -31.60 2.51 -23.87
C TYR A 301 -32.73 1.90 -23.03
N ALA A 302 -32.82 2.25 -21.76
CA ALA A 302 -33.85 1.76 -20.84
C ALA A 302 -35.29 2.12 -21.31
N ARG A 303 -35.45 3.31 -21.91
CA ARG A 303 -36.74 3.77 -22.47
C ARG A 303 -37.04 3.06 -23.77
N GLU A 304 -36.14 3.02 -24.74
CA GLU A 304 -36.36 2.43 -26.06
C GLU A 304 -36.63 0.91 -25.97
N MET A 305 -35.92 0.22 -25.04
CA MET A 305 -36.15 -1.21 -24.81
C MET A 305 -37.27 -1.49 -23.79
N GLN A 306 -38.05 -0.47 -23.40
CA GLN A 306 -39.19 -0.61 -22.48
C GLN A 306 -38.85 -1.34 -21.16
N LEU A 307 -37.62 -1.14 -20.63
CA LEU A 307 -37.14 -1.79 -19.39
C LEU A 307 -37.65 -1.06 -18.14
N LEU A 308 -38.09 0.19 -18.26
CA LEU A 308 -38.65 0.99 -17.16
C LEU A 308 -40.18 0.89 -17.18
N LYS A 309 -40.77 0.58 -16.03
CA LYS A 309 -42.20 0.66 -15.78
C LYS A 309 -42.60 2.10 -15.46
N GLU A 310 -43.86 2.48 -15.71
CA GLU A 310 -44.35 3.84 -15.41
C GLU A 310 -44.13 4.31 -13.96
N LYS A 311 -44.04 3.36 -13.02
CA LYS A 311 -43.85 3.64 -11.58
C LYS A 311 -42.40 3.55 -11.12
N ASP A 312 -41.51 3.12 -11.99
CA ASP A 312 -40.09 3.01 -11.62
C ASP A 312 -39.46 4.41 -11.62
N PRO A 313 -38.66 4.74 -10.60
CA PRO A 313 -37.87 5.96 -10.60
C PRO A 313 -36.87 5.93 -11.74
N LEU A 314 -36.66 7.07 -12.38
CA LEU A 314 -35.63 7.19 -13.41
C LEU A 314 -34.25 7.12 -12.73
N PRO A 315 -33.38 6.16 -13.10
CA PRO A 315 -32.05 6.05 -12.51
C PRO A 315 -31.21 7.31 -12.76
N SER A 316 -30.55 7.77 -11.72
CA SER A 316 -29.58 8.87 -11.75
C SER A 316 -28.19 8.37 -12.19
N GLY A 317 -27.25 9.30 -12.35
CA GLY A 317 -25.86 8.95 -12.63
C GLY A 317 -25.25 8.05 -11.55
N ASP A 318 -25.58 8.29 -10.29
CA ASP A 318 -25.08 7.50 -9.16
C ASP A 318 -25.64 6.08 -9.17
N ASP A 319 -26.91 5.91 -9.54
CA ASP A 319 -27.54 4.58 -9.65
C ASP A 319 -26.87 3.75 -10.75
N TYR A 320 -26.46 4.37 -11.87
CA TYR A 320 -25.70 3.68 -12.93
C TYR A 320 -24.24 3.41 -12.55
N ARG A 321 -23.64 4.24 -11.67
CA ARG A 321 -22.27 4.03 -11.19
C ARG A 321 -22.20 3.02 -10.04
N SER A 322 -23.31 2.67 -9.39
CA SER A 322 -23.33 1.67 -8.32
C SER A 322 -22.76 0.33 -8.80
N GLY A 323 -21.67 -0.11 -8.18
CA GLY A 323 -20.92 -1.33 -8.53
C GLY A 323 -20.21 -1.28 -9.89
N LEU A 324 -20.01 -0.09 -10.45
CA LEU A 324 -19.26 0.09 -11.69
C LEU A 324 -17.76 0.10 -11.42
N ALA A 325 -17.01 -0.83 -12.01
CA ALA A 325 -15.57 -0.73 -12.15
C ALA A 325 -15.27 -0.17 -13.56
N VAL A 326 -14.57 0.96 -13.63
CA VAL A 326 -14.27 1.64 -14.90
C VAL A 326 -12.88 2.26 -14.90
N VAL A 327 -12.22 2.14 -16.04
CA VAL A 327 -10.99 2.85 -16.38
C VAL A 327 -11.29 3.74 -17.59
N VAL A 328 -11.09 5.05 -17.42
CA VAL A 328 -11.20 6.06 -18.48
C VAL A 328 -9.81 6.57 -18.78
N ASN A 329 -9.26 6.27 -19.94
CA ASN A 329 -7.96 6.71 -20.39
C ASN A 329 -8.10 7.53 -21.67
N VAL A 330 -7.54 8.75 -21.64
CA VAL A 330 -7.49 9.60 -22.83
C VAL A 330 -6.03 9.94 -23.17
N ARG A 331 -5.71 9.89 -24.46
CA ARG A 331 -4.39 10.31 -24.96
C ARG A 331 -4.60 11.48 -25.91
N LEU A 332 -3.94 12.60 -25.60
CA LEU A 332 -4.09 13.85 -26.36
C LEU A 332 -2.75 14.57 -26.50
N PRO A 333 -2.55 15.32 -27.61
CA PRO A 333 -1.27 16.00 -27.89
C PRO A 333 -0.91 17.08 -26.88
N ASN A 334 -1.91 17.85 -26.42
CA ASN A 334 -1.71 19.03 -25.56
C ASN A 334 -2.63 18.99 -24.33
N PRO A 335 -2.36 18.12 -23.32
CA PRO A 335 -3.16 18.10 -22.10
C PRO A 335 -2.91 19.34 -21.24
N SER A 336 -3.99 19.89 -20.69
CA SER A 336 -3.97 20.98 -19.72
C SER A 336 -4.47 20.47 -18.37
N PHE A 337 -3.73 20.79 -17.30
CA PHE A 337 -4.06 20.36 -15.95
C PHE A 337 -4.24 21.58 -15.03
N GLU A 338 -5.01 21.39 -13.95
CA GLU A 338 -5.28 22.46 -12.97
C GLU A 338 -4.02 22.88 -12.20
N SER A 339 -3.05 21.96 -12.03
CA SER A 339 -1.81 22.19 -11.26
C SER A 339 -0.64 21.39 -11.81
N GLN A 340 0.59 21.71 -11.36
CA GLN A 340 1.79 20.97 -11.72
C GLN A 340 1.74 19.49 -11.31
N THR A 341 1.00 19.13 -10.26
CA THR A 341 0.81 17.73 -9.82
C THR A 341 -0.10 16.92 -10.75
N LYS A 342 -0.67 17.55 -11.78
CA LYS A 342 -1.45 16.95 -12.89
C LYS A 342 -2.64 16.10 -12.44
N VAL A 343 -3.24 16.44 -11.31
CA VAL A 343 -4.29 15.63 -10.66
C VAL A 343 -5.67 15.73 -11.31
N LYS A 344 -5.90 16.77 -12.15
CA LYS A 344 -7.19 17.03 -12.79
C LYS A 344 -7.01 17.60 -14.20
N LEU A 345 -7.62 16.95 -15.20
CA LEU A 345 -7.60 17.39 -16.60
C LEU A 345 -8.63 18.52 -16.82
N THR A 346 -8.21 19.60 -17.51
CA THR A 346 -9.04 20.82 -17.69
C THR A 346 -9.38 21.17 -19.13
N ASN A 347 -8.91 20.42 -20.11
CA ASN A 347 -9.23 20.61 -21.53
C ASN A 347 -10.74 20.59 -21.80
N PRO A 348 -11.40 21.71 -22.21
CA PRO A 348 -12.87 21.74 -22.34
C PRO A 348 -13.40 20.84 -23.46
N GLU A 349 -12.65 20.71 -24.55
CA GLU A 349 -13.04 19.90 -25.72
C GLU A 349 -13.17 18.42 -25.41
N ILE A 350 -12.43 17.92 -24.41
CA ILE A 350 -12.39 16.50 -24.07
C ILE A 350 -13.74 16.00 -23.53
N GLU A 351 -14.48 16.83 -22.79
CA GLU A 351 -15.80 16.47 -22.29
C GLU A 351 -16.75 16.09 -23.43
N GLY A 352 -16.79 16.91 -24.46
CA GLY A 352 -17.63 16.67 -25.63
C GLY A 352 -17.21 15.44 -26.44
N ILE A 353 -15.90 15.27 -26.66
CA ILE A 353 -15.34 14.13 -27.41
C ILE A 353 -15.65 12.81 -26.69
N VAL A 354 -15.31 12.72 -25.40
CA VAL A 354 -15.57 11.52 -24.59
C VAL A 354 -17.06 11.24 -24.53
N SER A 355 -17.89 12.29 -24.34
CA SER A 355 -19.34 12.13 -24.28
C SER A 355 -19.94 11.57 -25.61
N THR A 356 -19.37 11.97 -26.74
CA THR A 356 -19.78 11.45 -28.04
C THR A 356 -19.32 10.00 -28.21
N VAL A 357 -18.06 9.71 -27.97
CA VAL A 357 -17.50 8.35 -28.10
C VAL A 357 -18.26 7.37 -27.21
N VAL A 358 -18.49 7.71 -25.93
CA VAL A 358 -19.27 6.85 -25.03
C VAL A 358 -20.69 6.70 -25.49
N GLY A 359 -21.32 7.80 -25.95
CA GLY A 359 -22.70 7.77 -26.45
C GLY A 359 -22.90 6.79 -27.61
N ASP A 360 -22.01 6.86 -28.58
CA ASP A 360 -22.09 6.04 -29.81
C ASP A 360 -21.69 4.58 -29.54
N GLU A 361 -20.47 4.37 -29.02
CA GLU A 361 -19.90 3.03 -28.86
C GLU A 361 -20.64 2.20 -27.81
N LEU A 362 -21.06 2.84 -26.69
CA LEU A 362 -21.84 2.14 -25.67
C LEU A 362 -23.23 1.78 -26.17
N TRP A 363 -23.87 2.67 -26.94
CA TRP A 363 -25.15 2.39 -27.55
C TRP A 363 -25.08 1.15 -28.47
N ASP A 364 -24.09 1.16 -29.36
CA ASP A 364 -23.83 0.05 -30.28
C ASP A 364 -23.57 -1.27 -29.56
N PHE A 365 -22.83 -1.20 -28.45
CA PHE A 365 -22.55 -2.38 -27.61
C PHE A 365 -23.83 -2.92 -26.97
N LEU A 366 -24.64 -2.05 -26.38
CA LEU A 366 -25.89 -2.46 -25.71
C LEU A 366 -26.92 -3.02 -26.67
N GLU A 367 -26.99 -2.51 -27.92
CA GLU A 367 -27.82 -3.08 -28.97
C GLU A 367 -27.37 -4.48 -29.39
N LYS A 368 -26.04 -4.69 -29.50
CA LYS A 368 -25.46 -5.99 -29.87
C LYS A 368 -25.53 -7.02 -28.72
N THR A 369 -25.60 -6.55 -27.47
CA THR A 369 -25.60 -7.39 -26.25
C THR A 369 -26.80 -7.06 -25.35
N PRO A 370 -28.07 -7.31 -25.76
CA PRO A 370 -29.24 -6.90 -25.00
C PRO A 370 -29.31 -7.49 -23.59
N ALA A 371 -28.71 -8.66 -23.35
CA ALA A 371 -28.67 -9.30 -22.04
C ALA A 371 -27.87 -8.45 -21.03
N VAL A 372 -26.72 -7.89 -21.46
CA VAL A 372 -25.89 -7.00 -20.64
C VAL A 372 -26.62 -5.70 -20.35
N GLY A 373 -27.20 -5.06 -21.41
CA GLY A 373 -27.94 -3.81 -21.24
C GLY A 373 -29.10 -3.96 -20.27
N ARG A 374 -29.86 -5.07 -20.39
CA ARG A 374 -30.95 -5.38 -19.45
C ARG A 374 -30.44 -5.56 -18.00
N ALA A 375 -29.36 -6.29 -17.81
CA ALA A 375 -28.79 -6.54 -16.49
C ALA A 375 -28.34 -5.23 -15.81
N VAL A 376 -27.64 -4.35 -16.56
CA VAL A 376 -27.19 -3.03 -16.08
C VAL A 376 -28.39 -2.14 -15.71
N VAL A 377 -29.38 -2.02 -16.58
CA VAL A 377 -30.57 -1.19 -16.30
C VAL A 377 -31.36 -1.71 -15.10
N LEU A 378 -31.58 -3.03 -15.00
CA LEU A 378 -32.32 -3.60 -13.86
C LEU A 378 -31.59 -3.37 -12.55
N LYS A 379 -30.27 -3.53 -12.50
CA LYS A 379 -29.47 -3.19 -11.31
C LYS A 379 -29.67 -1.72 -10.96
N SER A 380 -29.53 -0.81 -11.92
CA SER A 380 -29.64 0.63 -11.67
C SER A 380 -31.05 1.06 -11.22
N VAL A 381 -32.11 0.40 -11.73
CA VAL A 381 -33.49 0.62 -11.23
C VAL A 381 -33.64 0.18 -9.78
N MET A 382 -33.05 -0.97 -9.41
CA MET A 382 -33.04 -1.43 -8.02
C MET A 382 -32.31 -0.44 -7.10
N GLU A 383 -31.20 0.15 -7.56
CA GLU A 383 -30.46 1.17 -6.81
C GLU A 383 -31.27 2.47 -6.68
N ALA A 384 -31.95 2.92 -7.77
CA ALA A 384 -32.83 4.08 -7.70
C ALA A 384 -33.96 3.91 -6.68
N GLN A 385 -34.59 2.73 -6.67
CA GLN A 385 -35.62 2.38 -5.68
C GLN A 385 -35.03 2.38 -4.25
N ALA A 386 -33.83 1.84 -4.07
CA ALA A 386 -33.16 1.84 -2.78
C ALA A 386 -32.82 3.26 -2.29
N ARG A 387 -32.31 4.11 -3.18
CA ARG A 387 -32.00 5.52 -2.90
C ARG A 387 -33.26 6.30 -2.50
N GLU A 388 -34.39 6.11 -3.22
CA GLU A 388 -35.64 6.74 -2.82
C GLU A 388 -36.13 6.27 -1.45
N ALA A 389 -36.03 4.97 -1.16
CA ALA A 389 -36.37 4.43 0.15
C ALA A 389 -35.46 5.00 1.26
N ALA A 390 -34.15 5.13 0.98
CA ALA A 390 -33.19 5.74 1.90
C ALA A 390 -33.50 7.24 2.14
N ARG A 391 -33.85 7.99 1.08
CA ARG A 391 -34.25 9.40 1.19
C ARG A 391 -35.52 9.57 2.02
N ALA A 392 -36.52 8.75 1.77
CA ALA A 392 -37.77 8.78 2.57
C ALA A 392 -37.50 8.44 4.05
N ALA A 393 -36.63 7.46 4.33
CA ALA A 393 -36.21 7.12 5.69
C ALA A 393 -35.44 8.28 6.35
N LYS A 394 -34.53 8.95 5.65
CA LYS A 394 -33.78 10.12 6.10
C LYS A 394 -34.70 11.30 6.41
N ASP A 395 -35.67 11.59 5.54
CA ASP A 395 -36.64 12.66 5.75
C ASP A 395 -37.56 12.37 6.95
N ALA A 396 -37.94 11.11 7.19
CA ALA A 396 -38.70 10.70 8.36
C ALA A 396 -37.86 10.89 9.65
N VAL A 397 -36.58 10.58 9.63
CA VAL A 397 -35.67 10.82 10.77
C VAL A 397 -35.45 12.32 10.97
N ARG A 398 -35.27 13.11 9.90
CA ARG A 398 -35.08 14.57 9.95
C ARG A 398 -36.31 15.29 10.50
N ARG A 399 -37.51 14.82 10.17
CA ARG A 399 -38.77 15.33 10.77
C ARG A 399 -38.86 15.01 12.27
N LYS A 400 -38.34 13.84 12.70
CA LYS A 400 -38.28 13.49 14.14
C LYS A 400 -37.21 14.29 14.87
N SER A 401 -36.07 14.60 14.26
CA SER A 401 -34.96 15.37 14.85
C SER A 401 -35.17 16.89 14.75
N ALA A 402 -36.01 17.40 13.85
CA ALA A 402 -36.40 18.82 13.82
C ALA A 402 -37.27 19.23 15.03
N LEU A 403 -37.80 18.23 15.76
CA LEU A 403 -38.51 18.42 17.05
C LEU A 403 -37.54 18.29 18.25
N SER A 404 -36.30 17.80 18.05
CA SER A 404 -35.23 17.80 19.05
C SER A 404 -34.03 18.52 18.44
N SER A 405 -33.86 19.78 18.84
CA SER A 405 -32.77 20.66 18.40
C SER A 405 -31.40 20.00 18.52
N GLY A 406 -30.66 19.85 17.41
CA GLY A 406 -29.18 19.86 17.33
C GLY A 406 -28.32 18.96 18.25
N ASP A 407 -28.91 18.01 18.96
CA ASP A 407 -28.21 17.27 20.02
C ASP A 407 -27.31 16.18 19.45
N LEU A 408 -26.06 16.23 19.90
CA LEU A 408 -25.07 15.17 19.76
C LEU A 408 -25.62 13.84 20.32
N PRO A 409 -25.16 12.70 19.82
CA PRO A 409 -25.58 11.39 20.35
C PRO A 409 -25.44 11.35 21.87
N GLY A 410 -26.49 10.97 22.59
CA GLY A 410 -26.48 10.94 24.05
C GLY A 410 -25.38 10.05 24.67
N LYS A 411 -24.78 9.15 23.87
CA LYS A 411 -23.65 8.33 24.30
C LYS A 411 -22.29 9.05 24.17
N LEU A 412 -22.20 10.11 23.35
CA LEU A 412 -20.96 10.84 23.13
C LEU A 412 -20.64 11.70 24.36
N ALA A 413 -19.49 11.44 24.97
CA ALA A 413 -18.91 12.35 25.94
C ALA A 413 -18.00 13.33 25.20
N ASP A 414 -18.53 14.48 24.79
CA ASP A 414 -17.80 15.47 23.99
C ASP A 414 -16.71 16.20 24.77
N CYS A 415 -15.79 16.85 24.07
CA CYS A 415 -14.75 17.70 24.65
C CYS A 415 -15.17 19.18 24.65
N GLN A 416 -14.44 19.98 25.41
CA GLN A 416 -14.73 21.41 25.59
C GLN A 416 -14.22 22.26 24.42
N SER A 417 -13.04 21.93 23.89
CA SER A 417 -12.42 22.66 22.80
C SER A 417 -13.20 22.50 21.49
N ARG A 418 -13.24 23.55 20.71
CA ARG A 418 -13.77 23.57 19.33
C ARG A 418 -12.68 23.68 18.28
N ASN A 419 -11.40 23.74 18.70
CA ASN A 419 -10.29 23.75 17.79
C ASN A 419 -10.04 22.33 17.29
N ARG A 420 -10.38 22.08 16.01
CA ARG A 420 -10.24 20.76 15.38
C ARG A 420 -8.83 20.20 15.50
N GLU A 421 -7.79 21.03 15.34
CA GLU A 421 -6.40 20.56 15.28
C GLU A 421 -5.93 19.89 16.58
N GLU A 422 -6.46 20.30 17.73
CA GLU A 422 -6.10 19.73 19.02
C GLU A 422 -7.07 18.67 19.54
N THR A 423 -8.30 18.57 18.95
CA THR A 423 -9.34 17.68 19.45
C THR A 423 -9.24 16.26 18.93
N GLU A 424 -9.63 15.29 19.75
CA GLU A 424 -9.51 13.86 19.48
C GLU A 424 -10.83 13.15 19.84
N LEU A 425 -11.30 12.27 18.96
CA LEU A 425 -12.43 11.38 19.21
C LEU A 425 -11.93 9.95 19.43
N TYR A 426 -12.12 9.40 20.62
CA TYR A 426 -11.93 8.00 20.93
C TYR A 426 -13.21 7.21 20.64
N VAL A 427 -13.14 6.29 19.69
CA VAL A 427 -14.20 5.32 19.41
C VAL A 427 -13.85 4.05 20.17
N VAL A 428 -14.62 3.74 21.22
CA VAL A 428 -14.27 2.73 22.23
C VAL A 428 -15.24 1.55 22.17
N GLU A 429 -14.71 0.34 22.28
CA GLU A 429 -15.49 -0.87 22.36
C GLU A 429 -16.18 -1.01 23.71
N GLY A 430 -17.53 -1.10 23.69
CA GLY A 430 -18.31 -1.39 24.86
C GLY A 430 -18.48 -0.23 25.86
N ASP A 431 -19.48 -0.39 26.71
CA ASP A 431 -19.82 0.61 27.75
C ASP A 431 -18.82 0.56 28.94
N SER A 432 -18.20 -0.60 29.21
CA SER A 432 -17.23 -0.77 30.31
C SER A 432 -15.95 0.02 30.04
N ALA A 433 -15.26 -0.28 28.94
CA ALA A 433 -14.07 0.47 28.54
C ALA A 433 -14.40 1.95 28.26
N GLY A 434 -15.59 2.22 27.68
CA GLY A 434 -16.13 3.57 27.52
C GLY A 434 -16.27 4.34 28.85
N GLY A 435 -16.61 3.66 29.94
CA GLY A 435 -16.69 4.22 31.31
C GLY A 435 -15.33 4.66 31.83
N SER A 436 -14.33 3.76 31.80
CA SER A 436 -12.94 4.05 32.18
C SER A 436 -12.34 5.17 31.32
N ALA A 437 -12.55 5.13 29.99
CA ALA A 437 -12.08 6.16 29.08
C ALA A 437 -12.73 7.55 29.35
N LYS A 438 -14.02 7.59 29.64
CA LYS A 438 -14.71 8.85 30.02
C LYS A 438 -14.19 9.46 31.31
N GLN A 439 -13.75 8.63 32.26
CA GLN A 439 -13.17 9.09 33.51
C GLN A 439 -11.71 9.51 33.34
N GLY A 440 -10.92 8.74 32.58
CA GLY A 440 -9.50 8.96 32.41
C GLY A 440 -9.15 10.08 31.42
N ARG A 441 -10.03 10.45 30.48
CA ARG A 441 -9.76 11.41 29.41
C ARG A 441 -9.46 12.84 29.89
N ASP A 442 -8.72 13.61 29.15
CA ASP A 442 -8.70 15.07 29.26
C ASP A 442 -9.94 15.67 28.59
N ARG A 443 -10.87 16.17 29.42
CA ARG A 443 -12.13 16.75 28.94
C ARG A 443 -11.96 18.00 28.08
N LYS A 444 -10.80 18.63 28.12
CA LYS A 444 -10.53 19.82 27.33
C LYS A 444 -10.55 19.52 25.84
N PHE A 445 -9.88 18.44 25.42
CA PHE A 445 -9.68 18.14 23.98
C PHE A 445 -10.01 16.71 23.56
N GLN A 446 -10.32 15.79 24.50
CA GLN A 446 -10.66 14.41 24.18
C GLN A 446 -12.14 14.13 24.35
N ALA A 447 -12.78 13.62 23.29
CA ALA A 447 -14.13 13.09 23.27
C ALA A 447 -14.10 11.56 23.26
N VAL A 448 -15.10 10.91 23.85
CA VAL A 448 -15.24 9.45 23.92
C VAL A 448 -16.62 9.03 23.46
N LEU A 449 -16.65 8.13 22.47
CA LEU A 449 -17.83 7.50 21.92
C LEU A 449 -17.78 5.98 22.15
N PRO A 450 -18.53 5.42 23.12
CA PRO A 450 -18.65 3.98 23.26
C PRO A 450 -19.60 3.41 22.20
N LEU A 451 -19.20 2.29 21.58
CA LEU A 451 -20.04 1.54 20.65
C LEU A 451 -20.60 0.28 21.34
N LYS A 452 -21.84 -0.06 21.08
CA LYS A 452 -22.47 -1.27 21.62
C LYS A 452 -22.21 -2.47 20.70
N GLY A 453 -21.10 -3.17 20.93
CA GLY A 453 -20.77 -4.39 20.22
C GLY A 453 -20.40 -4.18 18.75
N LYS A 454 -20.53 -5.23 17.96
CA LYS A 454 -20.18 -5.25 16.55
C LYS A 454 -21.10 -4.35 15.72
N ILE A 455 -20.53 -3.40 14.98
CA ILE A 455 -21.29 -2.55 14.06
C ILE A 455 -21.68 -3.34 12.80
N LEU A 456 -22.61 -2.79 12.03
CA LEU A 456 -23.02 -3.37 10.76
C LEU A 456 -21.83 -3.47 9.78
N ASN A 457 -21.68 -4.62 9.13
CA ASN A 457 -20.73 -4.75 8.02
C ASN A 457 -21.27 -3.97 6.80
N VAL A 458 -20.67 -2.81 6.54
CA VAL A 458 -21.09 -1.90 5.47
C VAL A 458 -20.71 -2.38 4.08
N GLU A 459 -19.80 -3.33 3.96
CA GLU A 459 -19.44 -3.98 2.69
C GLU A 459 -20.63 -4.74 2.08
N LYS A 460 -21.45 -5.38 2.94
CA LYS A 460 -22.64 -6.16 2.57
C LYS A 460 -23.93 -5.38 2.66
N ALA A 461 -23.92 -4.19 3.24
CA ALA A 461 -25.14 -3.47 3.59
C ALA A 461 -25.44 -2.37 2.58
N ARG A 462 -26.65 -2.35 2.08
CA ARG A 462 -27.18 -1.23 1.29
C ARG A 462 -27.23 0.05 2.13
N LEU A 463 -27.08 1.19 1.48
CA LEU A 463 -27.03 2.50 2.13
C LEU A 463 -28.25 2.76 3.03
N ASP A 464 -29.47 2.37 2.60
CA ASP A 464 -30.70 2.56 3.36
C ASP A 464 -30.70 1.76 4.66
N ARG A 465 -30.13 0.55 4.68
CA ARG A 465 -29.95 -0.29 5.88
C ARG A 465 -28.89 0.28 6.80
N MET A 466 -27.79 0.75 6.21
CA MET A 466 -26.70 1.39 6.96
C MET A 466 -27.18 2.63 7.70
N LEU A 467 -27.94 3.51 7.04
CA LEU A 467 -28.49 4.72 7.64
C LEU A 467 -29.56 4.47 8.73
N LYS A 468 -30.18 3.28 8.73
CA LYS A 468 -31.10 2.86 9.81
C LYS A 468 -30.37 2.30 11.03
N HIS A 469 -29.10 1.93 10.91
CA HIS A 469 -28.34 1.34 12.01
C HIS A 469 -27.87 2.39 13.00
N ASP A 470 -28.28 2.25 14.26
CA ASP A 470 -28.08 3.29 15.29
C ASP A 470 -26.60 3.61 15.56
N GLU A 471 -25.75 2.60 15.65
CA GLU A 471 -24.30 2.80 15.93
C GLU A 471 -23.59 3.50 14.76
N ILE A 472 -23.94 3.18 13.52
CA ILE A 472 -23.38 3.86 12.33
C ILE A 472 -23.83 5.33 12.30
N ARG A 473 -25.12 5.61 12.55
CA ARG A 473 -25.63 6.99 12.63
C ARG A 473 -24.93 7.79 13.72
N THR A 474 -24.77 7.16 14.88
CA THR A 474 -24.07 7.75 16.03
C THR A 474 -22.64 8.13 15.66
N LEU A 475 -21.91 7.21 15.02
CA LEU A 475 -20.54 7.45 14.54
C LEU A 475 -20.49 8.58 13.51
N MET A 476 -21.38 8.56 12.50
CA MET A 476 -21.45 9.61 11.46
C MET A 476 -21.71 11.00 12.10
N THR A 477 -22.66 11.07 13.04
CA THR A 477 -22.99 12.32 13.73
C THR A 477 -21.84 12.82 14.60
N ALA A 478 -21.14 11.92 15.27
CA ALA A 478 -19.98 12.26 16.10
C ALA A 478 -18.82 12.81 15.24
N VAL A 479 -18.48 12.14 14.14
CA VAL A 479 -17.41 12.58 13.21
C VAL A 479 -17.79 13.91 12.53
N GLY A 480 -19.04 14.05 12.10
CA GLY A 480 -19.61 15.30 11.57
C GLY A 480 -19.30 15.64 10.12
N ALA A 481 -18.43 14.89 9.44
CA ALA A 481 -17.99 15.18 8.08
C ALA A 481 -18.97 14.75 6.97
N GLY A 482 -20.09 14.07 7.31
CA GLY A 482 -20.96 13.45 6.29
C GLY A 482 -20.36 12.18 5.66
N ILE A 483 -21.03 11.63 4.65
CA ILE A 483 -20.57 10.44 3.92
C ILE A 483 -20.78 10.65 2.41
N GLN A 484 -20.00 9.96 1.59
CA GLN A 484 -20.10 9.95 0.13
C GLN A 484 -20.17 11.37 -0.47
N GLU A 485 -21.22 11.70 -1.25
CA GLU A 485 -21.39 13.03 -1.87
C GLU A 485 -21.58 14.18 -0.88
N GLU A 486 -22.09 13.89 0.32
CA GLU A 486 -22.25 14.89 1.40
C GLU A 486 -20.99 15.04 2.25
N PHE A 487 -19.92 14.29 1.94
CA PHE A 487 -18.67 14.37 2.69
C PHE A 487 -18.02 15.75 2.52
N ASP A 488 -17.81 16.41 3.63
CA ASP A 488 -17.21 17.74 3.70
C ASP A 488 -16.17 17.77 4.84
N LEU A 489 -14.92 17.78 4.48
CA LEU A 489 -13.81 17.81 5.42
C LEU A 489 -13.81 19.07 6.32
N ALA A 490 -14.38 20.17 5.83
CA ALA A 490 -14.49 21.40 6.62
C ALA A 490 -15.42 21.24 7.83
N LYS A 491 -16.35 20.26 7.76
CA LYS A 491 -17.30 19.94 8.86
C LYS A 491 -16.75 18.90 9.83
N LEU A 492 -15.55 18.38 9.59
CA LEU A 492 -14.91 17.42 10.50
C LEU A 492 -14.72 18.04 11.88
N ARG A 493 -15.20 17.36 12.92
CA ARG A 493 -15.23 17.90 14.28
C ARG A 493 -13.93 17.70 15.05
N TYR A 494 -13.21 16.62 14.77
CA TYR A 494 -12.01 16.23 15.52
C TYR A 494 -10.81 16.06 14.60
N GLY A 495 -9.62 16.51 15.04
CA GLY A 495 -8.36 16.37 14.32
C GLY A 495 -7.80 14.96 14.31
N LYS A 496 -8.26 14.11 15.24
CA LYS A 496 -7.93 12.69 15.23
C LYS A 496 -9.17 11.87 15.61
N THR A 497 -9.43 10.81 14.86
CA THR A 497 -10.37 9.75 15.25
C THR A 497 -9.56 8.51 15.59
N ILE A 498 -9.61 8.10 16.86
CA ILE A 498 -8.76 7.05 17.43
C ILE A 498 -9.65 5.84 17.75
N ILE A 499 -9.40 4.73 17.05
CA ILE A 499 -10.06 3.44 17.30
C ILE A 499 -9.37 2.78 18.49
N MET A 500 -10.13 2.47 19.54
CA MET A 500 -9.64 1.85 20.76
C MET A 500 -10.49 0.63 21.09
N CYS A 501 -10.00 -0.55 20.71
CA CYS A 501 -10.64 -1.86 20.87
C CYS A 501 -9.75 -2.75 21.74
N ASP A 502 -10.38 -3.76 22.36
CA ASP A 502 -9.71 -4.80 23.10
C ASP A 502 -8.70 -5.57 22.25
N ALA A 503 -7.71 -6.18 22.89
CA ALA A 503 -6.66 -6.95 22.20
C ALA A 503 -7.05 -8.41 21.95
N ASP A 504 -8.34 -8.69 21.84
CA ASP A 504 -8.90 -10.02 21.57
C ASP A 504 -9.45 -10.14 20.14
N VAL A 505 -10.09 -11.29 19.84
CA VAL A 505 -10.65 -11.57 18.51
C VAL A 505 -11.84 -10.69 18.19
N ASP A 506 -12.67 -10.36 19.16
CA ASP A 506 -13.86 -9.50 18.99
C ASP A 506 -13.44 -8.05 18.74
N GLY A 507 -12.48 -7.51 19.51
CA GLY A 507 -11.92 -6.18 19.29
C GLY A 507 -11.23 -6.06 17.92
N SER A 508 -10.55 -7.11 17.48
CA SER A 508 -9.95 -7.17 16.14
C SER A 508 -11.03 -7.13 15.05
N HIS A 509 -12.17 -7.80 15.24
CA HIS A 509 -13.30 -7.76 14.32
C HIS A 509 -13.97 -6.38 14.30
N ILE A 510 -14.22 -5.76 15.47
CA ILE A 510 -14.79 -4.40 15.56
C ILE A 510 -13.88 -3.38 14.86
N ARG A 511 -12.57 -3.47 15.07
CA ARG A 511 -11.57 -2.65 14.37
C ARG A 511 -11.66 -2.81 12.86
N THR A 512 -11.78 -4.04 12.35
CA THR A 512 -11.93 -4.32 10.91
C THR A 512 -13.23 -3.74 10.37
N LEU A 513 -14.36 -3.86 11.07
CA LEU A 513 -15.64 -3.26 10.67
C LEU A 513 -15.55 -1.73 10.62
N LEU A 514 -14.90 -1.08 11.60
CA LEU A 514 -14.70 0.36 11.63
C LEU A 514 -13.79 0.82 10.47
N LEU A 515 -12.70 0.10 10.21
CA LEU A 515 -11.82 0.41 9.08
C LEU A 515 -12.55 0.24 7.74
N THR A 516 -13.40 -0.80 7.59
CA THR A 516 -14.27 -0.96 6.42
C THR A 516 -15.19 0.23 6.25
N PHE A 517 -15.84 0.70 7.33
CA PHE A 517 -16.70 1.87 7.28
C PHE A 517 -15.96 3.13 6.85
N PHE A 518 -14.80 3.44 7.44
CA PHE A 518 -14.01 4.60 7.06
C PHE A 518 -13.47 4.49 5.64
N PHE A 519 -13.02 3.31 5.22
CA PHE A 519 -12.52 3.09 3.87
C PHE A 519 -13.60 3.26 2.81
N ARG A 520 -14.83 2.75 3.04
CA ARG A 520 -15.93 2.81 2.08
C ARG A 520 -16.64 4.15 2.03
N HIS A 521 -16.85 4.80 3.17
CA HIS A 521 -17.75 5.97 3.26
C HIS A 521 -17.08 7.27 3.67
N MET A 522 -15.85 7.22 4.20
CA MET A 522 -15.08 8.39 4.65
C MET A 522 -13.59 8.28 4.28
N ARG A 523 -13.31 7.74 3.11
CA ARG A 523 -11.94 7.45 2.64
C ARG A 523 -10.98 8.66 2.74
N PRO A 524 -11.39 9.91 2.44
CA PRO A 524 -10.50 11.06 2.62
C PRO A 524 -9.95 11.24 4.04
N LEU A 525 -10.63 10.72 5.09
CA LEU A 525 -10.09 10.74 6.45
C LEU A 525 -8.86 9.84 6.63
N ILE A 526 -8.80 8.72 5.91
CA ILE A 526 -7.63 7.83 5.91
C ILE A 526 -6.51 8.46 5.09
N GLU A 527 -6.81 8.92 3.89
CA GLU A 527 -5.83 9.52 2.95
C GLU A 527 -5.14 10.75 3.53
N GLN A 528 -5.87 11.58 4.28
CA GLN A 528 -5.33 12.76 4.95
C GLN A 528 -4.80 12.49 6.37
N GLY A 529 -4.90 11.23 6.84
CA GLY A 529 -4.29 10.78 8.07
C GLY A 529 -4.99 11.22 9.36
N PHE A 530 -6.32 11.27 9.37
CA PHE A 530 -7.12 11.57 10.55
C PHE A 530 -7.51 10.33 11.37
N ILE A 531 -7.27 9.10 10.85
CA ILE A 531 -7.62 7.84 11.51
C ILE A 531 -6.41 7.22 12.19
N TYR A 532 -6.57 6.83 13.46
CA TYR A 532 -5.54 6.22 14.29
C TYR A 532 -6.08 5.00 15.02
N ILE A 533 -5.17 4.10 15.41
CA ILE A 533 -5.45 2.94 16.26
C ILE A 533 -4.63 3.10 17.53
N ALA A 534 -5.29 3.08 18.69
CA ALA A 534 -4.63 3.08 19.98
C ALA A 534 -3.90 1.75 20.23
N GLN A 535 -2.76 1.82 20.91
CA GLN A 535 -1.94 0.66 21.28
C GLN A 535 -1.89 0.53 22.81
N PRO A 536 -2.93 -0.02 23.46
CA PRO A 536 -2.89 -0.26 24.90
C PRO A 536 -1.85 -1.32 25.23
N PRO A 537 -1.31 -1.35 26.47
CA PRO A 537 -0.42 -2.39 26.92
C PRO A 537 -1.16 -3.72 27.10
N LEU A 538 -0.44 -4.83 26.86
CA LEU A 538 -0.95 -6.18 27.10
C LEU A 538 -0.63 -6.67 28.52
N TYR A 539 0.43 -6.17 29.13
CA TYR A 539 0.90 -6.62 30.44
C TYR A 539 1.27 -5.46 31.36
N LYS A 540 1.06 -5.67 32.63
CA LYS A 540 1.52 -4.82 33.74
C LYS A 540 2.46 -5.64 34.61
N ILE A 541 3.65 -5.14 34.83
CA ILE A 541 4.67 -5.71 35.72
C ILE A 541 4.79 -4.81 36.96
N THR A 542 4.53 -5.37 38.14
CA THR A 542 4.66 -4.66 39.40
C THR A 542 5.87 -5.20 40.18
N ASP A 543 6.94 -4.43 40.24
CA ASP A 543 8.12 -4.71 41.05
C ASP A 543 8.20 -3.74 42.23
N LYS A 544 7.80 -4.22 43.41
CA LYS A 544 7.70 -3.42 44.63
C LYS A 544 6.82 -2.19 44.45
N LYS A 545 7.41 -1.01 44.16
CA LYS A 545 6.70 0.25 43.91
C LYS A 545 6.78 0.70 42.47
N LYS A 546 7.51 -0.02 41.62
CA LYS A 546 7.69 0.33 40.21
C LYS A 546 6.68 -0.47 39.36
N VAL A 547 5.86 0.25 38.59
CA VAL A 547 4.98 -0.33 37.59
C VAL A 547 5.61 -0.12 36.23
N THR A 548 5.59 -1.16 35.39
CA THR A 548 6.06 -1.10 33.99
C THR A 548 5.01 -1.75 33.10
N TYR A 549 4.66 -1.07 32.03
CA TYR A 549 3.67 -1.57 31.05
C TYR A 549 4.38 -2.13 29.81
N ILE A 550 3.92 -3.27 29.33
CA ILE A 550 4.50 -3.98 28.17
C ILE A 550 3.43 -4.13 27.10
N HIS A 551 3.75 -3.75 25.86
CA HIS A 551 2.79 -3.65 24.76
C HIS A 551 2.69 -4.90 23.89
N ASN A 552 3.63 -5.85 23.98
CA ASN A 552 3.62 -7.04 23.16
C ASN A 552 4.21 -8.27 23.85
N ASP A 553 3.87 -9.45 23.34
CA ASP A 553 4.34 -10.74 23.89
C ASP A 553 5.86 -10.92 23.72
N ALA A 554 6.47 -10.35 22.68
CA ALA A 554 7.91 -10.50 22.42
C ALA A 554 8.74 -9.83 23.51
N ASP A 555 8.40 -8.58 23.89
CA ASP A 555 9.08 -7.88 24.97
C ASP A 555 8.84 -8.56 26.32
N MET A 556 7.62 -9.06 26.55
CA MET A 556 7.33 -9.82 27.77
C MET A 556 8.16 -11.11 27.84
N ASN A 557 8.24 -11.87 26.76
CA ASN A 557 9.05 -13.09 26.70
C ASN A 557 10.53 -12.79 26.94
N ARG A 558 11.06 -11.69 26.38
CA ARG A 558 12.45 -11.27 26.58
C ARG A 558 12.74 -10.93 28.04
N ILE A 559 11.82 -10.25 28.73
CA ILE A 559 11.94 -9.94 30.16
C ILE A 559 11.95 -11.23 30.98
N LEU A 560 11.01 -12.14 30.71
CA LEU A 560 10.93 -13.42 31.42
C LEU A 560 12.19 -14.29 31.23
N LEU A 561 12.72 -14.32 30.00
CA LEU A 561 13.95 -15.06 29.71
C LEU A 561 15.14 -14.45 30.45
N ASN A 562 15.29 -13.14 30.46
CA ASN A 562 16.40 -12.47 31.22
C ASN A 562 16.33 -12.80 32.70
N LEU A 563 15.13 -12.77 33.28
CA LEU A 563 14.94 -13.15 34.70
C LEU A 563 15.20 -14.64 34.92
N GLY A 564 14.83 -15.49 33.99
CA GLY A 564 15.00 -16.93 34.09
C GLY A 564 16.44 -17.41 33.90
N VAL A 565 17.23 -16.72 33.10
CA VAL A 565 18.65 -17.03 32.85
C VAL A 565 19.53 -16.61 34.02
N GLU A 566 19.14 -15.59 34.79
CA GLU A 566 19.94 -15.08 35.91
C GLU A 566 20.10 -16.11 37.01
N GLY A 567 21.35 -16.46 37.31
CA GLY A 567 21.71 -17.46 38.33
C GLY A 567 21.40 -18.92 37.96
N THR A 568 21.16 -19.22 36.65
CA THR A 568 20.89 -20.57 36.18
C THR A 568 22.02 -21.12 35.30
N LYS A 569 22.04 -22.42 35.08
CA LYS A 569 22.97 -23.14 34.20
C LYS A 569 22.18 -24.04 33.26
N LEU A 570 22.64 -24.15 32.03
CA LEU A 570 22.16 -25.16 31.07
C LEU A 570 23.19 -26.29 30.97
N GLU A 571 22.79 -27.48 31.33
CA GLU A 571 23.62 -28.68 31.25
C GLU A 571 23.18 -29.55 30.07
N THR A 572 24.14 -30.08 29.34
CA THR A 572 23.95 -31.07 28.27
C THR A 572 25.00 -32.15 28.41
N ALA A 573 24.95 -33.24 27.63
CA ALA A 573 25.90 -34.32 27.69
C ALA A 573 27.35 -33.83 27.46
N GLY A 574 28.09 -33.57 28.54
CA GLY A 574 29.51 -33.18 28.51
C GLY A 574 29.80 -31.68 28.53
N LYS A 575 28.79 -30.79 28.59
CA LYS A 575 28.95 -29.33 28.63
C LYS A 575 27.99 -28.69 29.62
N SER A 576 28.43 -27.59 30.26
CA SER A 576 27.60 -26.73 31.09
C SER A 576 27.81 -25.28 30.66
N PHE A 577 26.75 -24.52 30.48
CA PHE A 577 26.75 -23.12 30.07
C PHE A 577 26.17 -22.26 31.19
N GLU A 578 26.87 -21.15 31.54
CA GLU A 578 26.39 -20.21 32.56
C GLU A 578 26.77 -18.77 32.23
N GLY A 579 26.15 -17.81 32.87
CA GLY A 579 26.51 -16.40 32.78
C GLY A 579 26.40 -15.82 31.35
N ALA A 580 27.48 -15.19 30.87
CA ALA A 580 27.50 -14.54 29.56
C ALA A 580 27.36 -15.54 28.38
N GLU A 581 27.95 -16.71 28.49
CA GLU A 581 27.87 -17.75 27.43
C GLU A 581 26.45 -18.26 27.29
N LEU A 582 25.75 -18.50 28.41
CA LEU A 582 24.35 -18.92 28.39
C LEU A 582 23.45 -17.84 27.75
N ARG A 583 23.69 -16.55 28.02
CA ARG A 583 22.94 -15.44 27.41
C ARG A 583 23.07 -15.43 25.90
N VAL A 584 24.29 -15.60 25.38
CA VAL A 584 24.50 -15.68 23.92
C VAL A 584 23.77 -16.86 23.31
N ILE A 585 23.75 -18.01 23.96
CA ILE A 585 22.97 -19.17 23.47
C ILE A 585 21.49 -18.85 23.47
N VAL A 586 20.95 -18.25 24.54
CA VAL A 586 19.52 -17.87 24.60
C VAL A 586 19.16 -16.85 23.53
N ASP A 587 20.04 -15.88 23.24
CA ASP A 587 19.82 -14.91 22.16
C ASP A 587 19.76 -15.59 20.78
N HIS A 588 20.61 -16.61 20.54
CA HIS A 588 20.53 -17.42 19.32
C HIS A 588 19.23 -18.23 19.24
N LEU A 589 18.79 -18.82 20.35
CA LEU A 589 17.53 -19.56 20.41
C LEU A 589 16.32 -18.64 20.18
N LEU A 590 16.34 -17.41 20.70
CA LEU A 590 15.33 -16.38 20.44
C LEU A 590 15.29 -15.99 18.97
N SER A 591 16.44 -15.83 18.31
CA SER A 591 16.49 -15.51 16.89
C SER A 591 15.82 -16.61 16.05
N ILE A 592 15.94 -17.88 16.45
CA ILE A 592 15.23 -18.98 15.80
C ILE A 592 13.73 -18.90 16.09
N GLU A 593 13.32 -18.68 17.34
CA GLU A 593 11.90 -18.57 17.73
C GLU A 593 11.21 -17.40 16.99
N ASP A 594 11.87 -16.24 16.91
CA ASP A 594 11.36 -15.06 16.23
C ASP A 594 11.21 -15.28 14.71
N ALA A 595 12.06 -16.13 14.12
CA ALA A 595 12.00 -16.48 12.70
C ALA A 595 10.90 -17.52 12.36
N ILE A 596 10.32 -18.23 13.34
CA ILE A 596 9.31 -19.26 13.09
C ILE A 596 8.11 -18.70 12.36
N ALA A 597 7.49 -17.64 12.90
CA ALA A 597 6.28 -17.08 12.31
C ALA A 597 6.53 -16.45 10.91
N PRO A 598 7.60 -15.69 10.65
CA PRO A 598 7.95 -15.24 9.30
C PRO A 598 8.14 -16.37 8.29
N VAL A 599 8.80 -17.48 8.66
CA VAL A 599 9.04 -18.63 7.78
C VAL A 599 7.74 -19.41 7.53
N GLN A 600 6.95 -19.65 8.58
CA GLN A 600 5.66 -20.35 8.44
C GLN A 600 4.66 -19.58 7.58
N ARG A 601 4.63 -18.25 7.66
CA ARG A 601 3.82 -17.39 6.77
C ARG A 601 4.10 -17.60 5.28
N ARG A 602 5.29 -18.08 4.96
CA ARG A 602 5.69 -18.46 3.59
C ARG A 602 5.42 -19.94 3.27
N GLY A 603 4.62 -20.60 4.09
CA GLY A 603 4.19 -22.00 3.89
C GLY A 603 5.30 -23.02 4.06
N VAL A 604 6.31 -22.73 4.90
CA VAL A 604 7.41 -23.66 5.22
C VAL A 604 7.45 -23.89 6.72
N SER A 605 7.54 -25.15 7.15
CA SER A 605 7.83 -25.41 8.56
C SER A 605 9.29 -25.10 8.87
N MET A 606 9.54 -24.53 10.06
CA MET A 606 10.88 -24.05 10.43
C MET A 606 11.93 -25.15 10.47
N ASP A 607 11.56 -26.36 10.89
CA ASP A 607 12.43 -27.56 10.89
C ASP A 607 12.93 -27.89 9.48
N LYS A 608 12.03 -27.87 8.49
CA LYS A 608 12.39 -28.06 7.08
C LYS A 608 13.25 -26.93 6.57
N PHE A 609 12.96 -25.69 6.96
CA PHE A 609 13.74 -24.54 6.54
C PHE A 609 15.18 -24.59 7.06
N ILE A 610 15.36 -24.88 8.36
CA ILE A 610 16.70 -25.05 8.95
C ILE A 610 17.47 -26.20 8.29
N ALA A 611 16.77 -27.28 7.88
CA ALA A 611 17.40 -28.40 7.19
C ALA A 611 17.99 -28.02 5.81
N THR A 612 17.54 -26.92 5.21
CA THR A 612 18.11 -26.40 3.93
C THR A 612 19.39 -25.56 4.13
N PHE A 613 19.86 -25.40 5.39
CA PHE A 613 21.06 -24.63 5.66
C PHE A 613 22.30 -25.27 5.03
N ASP A 614 22.89 -24.63 4.04
CA ASP A 614 24.14 -25.08 3.43
C ASP A 614 25.31 -24.83 4.37
N THR A 615 25.90 -25.90 4.83
CA THR A 615 27.04 -25.85 5.79
C THR A 615 28.33 -25.35 5.19
N ASN A 616 28.51 -25.48 3.86
CA ASN A 616 29.73 -25.05 3.16
C ASN A 616 29.66 -23.55 2.89
N MET A 617 28.52 -23.05 2.42
CA MET A 617 28.31 -21.63 2.21
C MET A 617 27.96 -20.89 3.51
N GLY A 618 27.46 -21.61 4.52
CA GLY A 618 26.97 -21.03 5.75
C GLY A 618 25.73 -20.17 5.55
N LYS A 619 24.87 -20.54 4.58
CA LYS A 619 23.70 -19.75 4.16
C LYS A 619 22.42 -20.56 4.19
N LEU A 620 21.30 -19.85 4.38
CA LEU A 620 19.95 -20.31 4.16
C LEU A 620 19.46 -19.84 2.77
N PRO A 621 18.47 -20.54 2.17
CA PRO A 621 17.86 -20.05 0.93
C PRO A 621 17.15 -18.72 1.14
N VAL A 622 17.34 -17.82 0.19
CA VAL A 622 16.67 -16.51 0.16
C VAL A 622 15.35 -16.63 -0.61
N TYR A 623 15.31 -17.49 -1.64
CA TYR A 623 14.14 -17.68 -2.47
C TYR A 623 13.68 -19.14 -2.47
N ARG A 624 12.37 -19.34 -2.48
CA ARG A 624 11.70 -20.62 -2.68
C ARG A 624 10.67 -20.47 -3.78
N VAL A 625 10.71 -21.38 -4.75
CA VAL A 625 9.76 -21.39 -5.87
C VAL A 625 9.03 -22.70 -5.91
N LYS A 626 7.71 -22.65 -6.09
CA LYS A 626 6.85 -23.80 -6.34
C LYS A 626 6.25 -23.70 -7.74
N ILE A 627 6.50 -24.67 -8.57
CA ILE A 627 5.94 -24.79 -9.91
C ILE A 627 5.55 -26.25 -10.17
N ASP A 628 4.37 -26.52 -10.69
CA ASP A 628 3.87 -27.85 -11.02
C ASP A 628 4.06 -28.89 -9.89
N GLY A 629 3.84 -28.49 -8.64
CA GLY A 629 4.01 -29.34 -7.45
C GLY A 629 5.46 -29.60 -7.03
N ARG A 630 6.45 -29.07 -7.76
CA ARG A 630 7.88 -29.14 -7.41
C ARG A 630 8.31 -27.92 -6.63
N GLU A 631 9.26 -28.08 -5.71
CA GLU A 631 9.80 -27.00 -4.90
C GLU A 631 11.30 -26.85 -5.15
N PHE A 632 11.75 -25.58 -5.27
CA PHE A 632 13.14 -25.22 -5.49
C PHE A 632 13.54 -24.16 -4.47
N ASN A 633 14.80 -24.22 -4.00
CA ASN A 633 15.38 -23.25 -3.07
C ASN A 633 16.61 -22.63 -3.70
N PHE A 634 16.71 -21.29 -3.61
CA PHE A 634 17.83 -20.54 -4.19
C PHE A 634 18.47 -19.64 -3.12
N TYR A 635 19.79 -19.58 -3.13
CA TYR A 635 20.61 -18.86 -2.14
C TYR A 635 21.04 -17.48 -2.63
N SER A 636 20.75 -17.13 -3.87
CA SER A 636 20.97 -15.82 -4.46
C SER A 636 20.01 -15.56 -5.64
N GLN A 637 19.87 -14.29 -6.01
CA GLN A 637 19.08 -13.89 -7.18
C GLN A 637 19.63 -14.50 -8.47
N GLU A 638 20.97 -14.54 -8.63
CA GLU A 638 21.58 -15.10 -9.85
C GLU A 638 21.26 -16.59 -10.02
N GLN A 639 21.09 -17.34 -8.94
CA GLN A 639 20.67 -18.74 -9.01
C GLN A 639 19.22 -18.86 -9.46
N LEU A 640 18.34 -17.97 -8.95
CA LEU A 640 16.94 -17.93 -9.33
C LEU A 640 16.80 -17.53 -10.82
N ASP A 641 17.47 -16.48 -11.26
CA ASP A 641 17.40 -15.98 -12.64
C ASP A 641 17.91 -17.04 -13.65
N ARG A 642 18.99 -17.75 -13.29
CA ARG A 642 19.52 -18.85 -14.10
C ARG A 642 18.52 -19.98 -14.22
N TRP A 643 17.90 -20.37 -13.11
CA TRP A 643 16.91 -21.43 -13.10
C TRP A 643 15.67 -21.04 -13.93
N ILE A 644 15.21 -19.77 -13.87
CA ILE A 644 14.10 -19.28 -14.69
C ILE A 644 14.44 -19.48 -16.17
N ALA A 645 15.60 -19.00 -16.61
CA ALA A 645 16.04 -19.13 -18.01
C ALA A 645 16.12 -20.62 -18.45
N GLU A 646 16.65 -21.49 -17.61
CA GLU A 646 16.72 -22.94 -17.86
C GLU A 646 15.34 -23.60 -17.95
N GLU A 647 14.40 -23.20 -17.06
CA GLU A 647 13.04 -23.75 -17.03
C GLU A 647 12.21 -23.26 -18.24
N GLU A 648 12.37 -22.01 -18.65
CA GLU A 648 11.76 -21.43 -19.86
C GLU A 648 12.28 -22.12 -21.12
N GLU A 649 13.61 -22.35 -21.18
CA GLU A 649 14.21 -23.10 -22.30
C GLU A 649 13.70 -24.54 -22.36
N ARG A 650 13.55 -25.20 -21.21
CA ARG A 650 13.07 -26.57 -21.07
C ARG A 650 11.59 -26.73 -21.42
N THR A 651 10.75 -25.78 -20.96
CA THR A 651 9.29 -25.87 -21.12
C THR A 651 8.77 -25.18 -22.39
N LYS A 652 9.58 -24.30 -22.98
CA LYS A 652 9.19 -23.38 -24.07
C LYS A 652 8.00 -22.51 -23.69
N ARG A 653 7.89 -22.18 -22.42
CA ARG A 653 6.87 -21.31 -21.84
C ARG A 653 7.53 -20.32 -20.91
N GLU A 654 7.06 -19.08 -20.94
CA GLU A 654 7.48 -18.03 -20.00
C GLU A 654 7.10 -18.43 -18.56
N VAL A 655 7.99 -18.23 -17.61
CA VAL A 655 7.77 -18.54 -16.18
C VAL A 655 7.36 -17.24 -15.47
N LEU A 656 6.10 -17.11 -15.11
CA LEU A 656 5.61 -15.99 -14.34
C LEU A 656 5.76 -16.25 -12.84
N LEU A 657 6.63 -15.48 -12.18
CA LEU A 657 6.75 -15.52 -10.72
C LEU A 657 5.61 -14.73 -10.06
N VAL A 658 4.84 -15.39 -9.22
CA VAL A 658 3.78 -14.78 -8.42
C VAL A 658 4.22 -14.74 -6.96
N TRP A 659 4.45 -13.52 -6.44
CA TRP A 659 4.91 -13.29 -5.07
C TRP A 659 3.76 -13.05 -4.08
N ASP A 660 2.65 -12.51 -4.55
CA ASP A 660 1.45 -12.23 -3.77
C ASP A 660 0.21 -12.73 -4.54
N GLU A 661 -0.65 -13.47 -3.86
CA GLU A 661 -1.88 -13.99 -4.47
C GLU A 661 -2.84 -12.87 -4.88
N LEU A 662 -2.77 -11.74 -4.21
CA LEU A 662 -3.52 -10.54 -4.62
C LEU A 662 -3.06 -10.00 -5.99
N GLU A 663 -1.92 -10.45 -6.48
CA GLU A 663 -1.34 -10.09 -7.78
C GLU A 663 -1.51 -11.18 -8.84
N ARG A 664 -2.16 -12.30 -8.52
CA ARG A 664 -2.39 -13.40 -9.48
C ARG A 664 -3.15 -12.92 -10.72
N PRO A 665 -2.66 -13.20 -11.95
CA PRO A 665 -3.36 -12.88 -13.19
C PRO A 665 -4.73 -13.56 -13.28
N ALA A 666 -5.68 -12.88 -13.90
CA ALA A 666 -7.05 -13.39 -14.05
C ALA A 666 -7.17 -14.57 -15.02
N ALA A 667 -6.20 -14.76 -15.94
CA ALA A 667 -6.16 -15.85 -16.89
C ALA A 667 -4.74 -16.38 -17.04
N PRO A 668 -4.48 -17.65 -16.66
CA PRO A 668 -3.16 -18.25 -16.79
C PRO A 668 -2.96 -18.73 -18.23
N GLN A 669 -2.16 -18.02 -19.03
CA GLN A 669 -1.63 -18.52 -20.30
C GLN A 669 -0.21 -19.10 -20.15
N GLU A 670 0.41 -18.97 -18.98
CA GLU A 670 1.81 -19.20 -18.69
C GLU A 670 2.01 -20.17 -17.53
N SER A 671 3.22 -20.67 -17.35
CA SER A 671 3.56 -21.49 -16.18
C SER A 671 3.69 -20.61 -14.95
N ILE A 672 2.65 -20.59 -14.10
CA ILE A 672 2.68 -19.83 -12.84
C ILE A 672 3.60 -20.52 -11.85
N ALA A 673 4.62 -19.82 -11.42
CA ALA A 673 5.54 -20.23 -10.37
C ALA A 673 5.30 -19.38 -9.11
N TRP A 674 4.87 -20.03 -8.02
CA TRP A 674 4.68 -19.38 -6.72
C TRP A 674 6.02 -19.15 -6.07
N ALA A 675 6.41 -17.90 -5.90
CA ALA A 675 7.67 -17.51 -5.29
C ALA A 675 7.46 -17.00 -3.85
N SER A 676 8.41 -17.32 -2.99
CA SER A 676 8.49 -16.80 -1.62
C SER A 676 9.90 -16.35 -1.34
N GLU A 677 10.05 -15.16 -0.78
CA GLU A 677 11.34 -14.63 -0.36
C GLU A 677 11.43 -14.63 1.16
N PHE A 678 12.58 -15.04 1.68
CA PHE A 678 12.88 -15.07 3.11
C PHE A 678 13.77 -13.87 3.46
N HIS A 679 13.18 -12.85 4.08
CA HIS A 679 13.89 -11.69 4.57
C HIS A 679 14.57 -11.99 5.91
N ASP A 680 15.61 -11.26 6.25
CA ASP A 680 16.34 -11.36 7.52
C ASP A 680 16.97 -12.73 7.82
N VAL A 681 17.21 -13.55 6.80
CA VAL A 681 17.91 -14.84 6.97
C VAL A 681 19.29 -14.68 7.58
N ALA A 682 19.95 -13.54 7.43
CA ALA A 682 21.29 -13.28 7.97
C ALA A 682 21.37 -13.39 9.50
N HIS A 683 20.35 -12.90 10.23
CA HIS A 683 20.26 -13.08 11.68
C HIS A 683 20.12 -14.54 12.08
N LEU A 684 19.26 -15.27 11.34
CA LEU A 684 19.06 -16.69 11.57
C LEU A 684 20.32 -17.49 11.24
N GLU A 685 21.01 -17.19 10.14
CA GLU A 685 22.31 -17.79 9.79
C GLU A 685 23.35 -17.59 10.91
N GLY A 686 23.43 -16.37 11.46
CA GLY A 686 24.27 -16.05 12.59
C GLY A 686 23.96 -16.91 13.83
N ALA A 687 22.68 -17.06 14.16
CA ALA A 687 22.22 -17.89 15.26
C ALA A 687 22.54 -19.39 15.06
N LEU A 688 22.32 -19.93 13.85
CA LEU A 688 22.63 -21.31 13.53
C LEU A 688 24.13 -21.62 13.61
N LYS A 689 24.97 -20.67 13.16
CA LYS A 689 26.43 -20.76 13.27
C LYS A 689 26.87 -20.71 14.74
N GLY A 690 26.30 -19.76 15.52
CA GLY A 690 26.64 -19.60 16.94
C GLY A 690 26.30 -20.82 17.78
N LEU A 691 25.11 -21.43 17.58
CA LEU A 691 24.75 -22.67 18.26
C LEU A 691 25.71 -23.82 17.94
N ARG A 692 26.11 -23.98 16.67
CA ARG A 692 27.09 -25.01 16.26
C ARG A 692 28.46 -24.79 16.89
N GLN A 693 28.93 -23.53 17.00
CA GLN A 693 30.18 -23.18 17.68
C GLN A 693 30.13 -23.53 19.17
N ALA A 694 28.98 -23.35 19.81
CA ALA A 694 28.74 -23.80 21.18
C ALA A 694 28.64 -25.34 21.28
N GLY A 695 28.55 -26.05 20.16
CA GLY A 695 28.42 -27.51 20.12
C GLY A 695 27.01 -27.99 20.32
N LEU A 696 26.02 -27.11 20.05
CA LEU A 696 24.61 -27.43 20.04
C LEU A 696 24.12 -27.60 18.60
N SER A 697 23.28 -28.62 18.35
CA SER A 697 22.71 -28.80 17.02
C SER A 697 21.47 -27.95 16.85
N PRO A 698 21.37 -27.07 15.81
CA PRO A 698 20.15 -26.35 15.50
C PRO A 698 18.91 -27.24 15.33
N GLY A 699 19.08 -28.47 14.84
CA GLY A 699 18.01 -29.45 14.70
C GLY A 699 17.42 -29.90 16.04
N ASP A 700 18.15 -29.77 17.16
CA ASP A 700 17.64 -30.07 18.49
C ASP A 700 16.61 -29.04 18.99
N PHE A 701 16.39 -27.97 18.24
CA PHE A 701 15.37 -26.97 18.57
C PHE A 701 13.94 -27.56 18.46
N PHE A 702 13.69 -28.42 17.46
CA PHE A 702 12.38 -29.02 17.19
C PHE A 702 12.27 -30.49 17.56
N ARG A 703 13.35 -31.09 18.03
CA ARG A 703 13.38 -32.54 18.26
C ARG A 703 12.55 -32.90 19.48
N SER A 704 11.57 -33.77 19.31
CA SER A 704 10.83 -34.38 20.42
C SER A 704 11.71 -35.40 21.17
N ALA A 705 11.26 -35.81 22.35
CA ALA A 705 11.94 -36.80 23.21
C ALA A 705 12.50 -37.98 22.42
N ASP A 706 13.70 -38.44 22.78
CA ASP A 706 14.25 -39.71 22.25
C ASP A 706 13.39 -40.90 22.69
N VAL A 707 13.50 -42.01 21.96
CA VAL A 707 12.75 -43.24 22.21
C VAL A 707 12.91 -43.74 23.65
N ASP A 708 14.02 -43.40 24.31
CA ASP A 708 14.34 -43.77 25.70
C ASP A 708 13.78 -42.80 26.76
N GLY A 709 13.07 -41.74 26.38
CA GLY A 709 12.49 -40.76 27.32
C GLY A 709 13.48 -39.97 28.16
N LYS A 710 14.79 -40.05 27.85
CA LYS A 710 15.83 -39.29 28.57
C LYS A 710 15.88 -37.84 28.12
N SER A 711 15.92 -36.89 29.09
CA SER A 711 16.12 -35.48 28.80
C SER A 711 17.55 -35.21 28.31
N ARG A 712 17.71 -34.45 27.21
CA ARG A 712 18.99 -34.04 26.62
C ARG A 712 19.59 -32.88 27.31
N PHE A 713 18.75 -31.99 27.81
CA PHE A 713 19.10 -30.76 28.46
C PHE A 713 18.53 -30.72 29.86
N ARG A 714 19.26 -30.05 30.76
CA ARG A 714 18.83 -29.81 32.13
C ARG A 714 19.12 -28.36 32.49
N ILE A 715 18.10 -27.66 32.94
CA ILE A 715 18.27 -26.31 33.49
C ILE A 715 18.38 -26.44 34.99
N THR A 716 19.49 -25.98 35.56
CA THR A 716 19.72 -26.03 37.01
C THR A 716 19.83 -24.62 37.58
N GLY A 717 19.12 -24.32 38.67
CA GLY A 717 19.14 -23.02 39.36
C GLY A 717 18.28 -23.04 40.62
N ASP A 718 18.73 -22.34 41.66
CA ASP A 718 18.01 -22.20 42.95
C ASP A 718 17.61 -23.53 43.61
N GLY A 719 18.41 -24.59 43.40
CA GLY A 719 18.15 -25.92 43.93
C GLY A 719 17.14 -26.76 43.15
N GLU A 720 16.57 -26.26 42.08
CA GLU A 720 15.69 -27.00 41.17
C GLU A 720 16.42 -27.42 39.88
N ALA A 721 16.03 -28.58 39.32
CA ALA A 721 16.50 -29.06 38.03
C ALA A 721 15.29 -29.31 37.13
N VAL A 722 15.19 -28.57 36.02
CA VAL A 722 14.13 -28.69 35.03
C VAL A 722 14.67 -29.45 33.83
N PRO A 723 14.17 -30.68 33.55
CA PRO A 723 14.57 -31.42 32.36
C PRO A 723 13.92 -30.84 31.10
N ALA A 724 14.65 -30.85 29.97
CA ALA A 724 14.14 -30.45 28.67
C ALA A 724 14.62 -31.44 27.56
N HIS A 725 13.77 -31.71 26.58
CA HIS A 725 14.06 -32.64 25.49
C HIS A 725 14.54 -31.88 24.23
N SER A 726 14.15 -30.62 24.09
CA SER A 726 14.52 -29.77 22.96
C SER A 726 15.05 -28.41 23.43
N LEU A 727 15.74 -27.71 22.54
CA LEU A 727 16.20 -26.34 22.81
C LEU A 727 15.01 -25.36 22.92
N ARG A 728 13.88 -25.66 22.31
CA ARG A 728 12.62 -24.92 22.50
C ARG A 728 12.06 -25.08 23.91
N GLU A 729 12.09 -26.31 24.43
CA GLU A 729 11.69 -26.57 25.83
C GLU A 729 12.66 -25.89 26.83
N VAL A 730 13.93 -25.71 26.45
CA VAL A 730 14.89 -24.95 27.25
C VAL A 730 14.45 -23.48 27.36
N LEU A 731 14.04 -22.83 26.25
CA LEU A 731 13.48 -21.48 26.29
C LEU A 731 12.23 -21.39 27.18
N GLU A 732 11.30 -22.36 27.02
CA GLU A 732 10.10 -22.41 27.84
C GLU A 732 10.43 -22.65 29.33
N GLY A 733 11.44 -23.44 29.62
CA GLY A 733 11.95 -23.67 30.98
C GLY A 733 12.46 -22.37 31.60
N PHE A 734 13.27 -21.61 30.87
CA PHE A 734 13.75 -20.28 31.35
C PHE A 734 12.60 -19.29 31.54
N LYS A 735 11.63 -19.22 30.64
CA LYS A 735 10.45 -18.36 30.81
C LYS A 735 9.69 -18.69 32.09
N LYS A 736 9.44 -20.00 32.34
CA LYS A 736 8.76 -20.46 33.57
C LYS A 736 9.54 -20.13 34.85
N LEU A 737 10.86 -20.29 34.80
CA LEU A 737 11.72 -19.89 35.93
C LEU A 737 11.70 -18.37 36.14
N GLY A 738 11.77 -17.57 35.07
CA GLY A 738 11.65 -16.13 35.12
C GLY A 738 10.29 -15.66 35.67
N GLN A 739 9.21 -16.35 35.32
CA GLN A 739 7.87 -16.06 35.86
C GLN A 739 7.78 -16.35 37.38
N ARG A 740 8.48 -17.39 37.87
CA ARG A 740 8.52 -17.72 39.33
C ARG A 740 9.41 -16.78 40.13
N LYS A 741 10.54 -16.36 39.54
CA LYS A 741 11.50 -15.43 40.18
C LYS A 741 11.11 -13.96 40.04
N GLY A 742 10.24 -13.67 39.06
CA GLY A 742 9.96 -12.31 38.67
C GLY A 742 8.94 -11.59 39.55
N PRO A 743 8.75 -10.30 39.28
CA PRO A 743 7.72 -9.47 39.88
C PRO A 743 6.32 -9.97 39.54
N GLU A 744 5.31 -9.42 40.18
CA GLU A 744 3.91 -9.72 39.88
C GLU A 744 3.57 -9.24 38.46
N ILE A 745 3.07 -10.19 37.64
CA ILE A 745 2.72 -9.95 36.24
C ILE A 745 1.21 -10.13 36.09
N SER A 746 0.53 -9.08 35.65
CA SER A 746 -0.89 -9.09 35.28
C SER A 746 -1.03 -8.93 33.77
N ARG A 747 -1.88 -9.74 33.14
CA ARG A 747 -2.24 -9.59 31.72
C ARG A 747 -3.60 -8.92 31.62
N PHE A 748 -3.70 -7.86 30.84
CA PHE A 748 -4.97 -7.25 30.49
C PHE A 748 -5.64 -8.04 29.36
N LYS A 749 -6.84 -8.54 29.60
CA LYS A 749 -7.67 -9.22 28.57
C LYS A 749 -8.43 -8.19 27.73
N GLY A 750 -8.83 -7.08 28.34
CA GLY A 750 -9.54 -6.00 27.70
C GLY A 750 -9.33 -4.66 28.38
N LEU A 751 -9.70 -3.59 27.71
CA LEU A 751 -9.63 -2.19 28.20
C LEU A 751 -10.50 -1.94 29.43
N GLY A 752 -11.57 -2.75 29.60
CA GLY A 752 -12.45 -2.66 30.76
C GLY A 752 -11.83 -3.13 32.07
N GLU A 753 -10.69 -3.83 32.01
CA GLU A 753 -9.91 -4.26 33.18
C GLU A 753 -8.94 -3.18 33.67
N MET A 754 -8.72 -2.12 32.86
CA MET A 754 -7.83 -1.01 33.21
C MET A 754 -8.58 0.06 34.00
N ASP A 755 -7.94 0.55 35.06
CA ASP A 755 -8.39 1.72 35.77
C ASP A 755 -8.29 2.98 34.90
N ALA A 756 -9.12 4.00 35.21
CA ALA A 756 -9.13 5.26 34.48
C ALA A 756 -7.73 5.95 34.45
N SER A 757 -6.95 5.84 35.54
CA SER A 757 -5.58 6.36 35.65
C SER A 757 -4.60 5.57 34.79
N GLU A 758 -4.72 4.26 34.77
CA GLU A 758 -3.89 3.37 33.93
C GLU A 758 -4.15 3.62 32.44
N LEU A 759 -5.44 3.72 32.08
CA LEU A 759 -5.83 3.99 30.68
C LEU A 759 -5.38 5.37 30.23
N TRP A 760 -5.42 6.38 31.12
CA TRP A 760 -4.84 7.68 30.83
C TRP A 760 -3.33 7.60 30.61
N GLU A 761 -2.58 7.06 31.56
CA GLU A 761 -1.13 7.02 31.55
C GLU A 761 -0.56 6.27 30.32
N THR A 762 -1.19 5.17 29.93
CA THR A 762 -0.68 4.26 28.91
C THR A 762 -1.23 4.51 27.49
N THR A 763 -2.48 4.98 27.38
CA THR A 763 -3.22 4.92 26.09
C THR A 763 -3.81 6.26 25.68
N MET A 764 -4.13 7.15 26.61
CA MET A 764 -4.81 8.41 26.28
C MET A 764 -3.94 9.66 26.45
N ASN A 765 -2.93 9.64 27.30
CA ASN A 765 -2.04 10.77 27.51
C ASN A 765 -1.14 11.00 26.27
N PRO A 766 -1.21 12.17 25.61
CA PRO A 766 -0.42 12.47 24.43
C PRO A 766 1.10 12.33 24.60
N ALA A 767 1.61 12.48 25.84
CA ALA A 767 3.04 12.41 26.13
C ALA A 767 3.60 10.98 26.24
N THR A 768 2.75 9.98 26.54
CA THR A 768 3.19 8.61 26.86
C THR A 768 2.57 7.55 25.97
N ARG A 769 1.40 7.82 25.38
CA ARG A 769 0.66 6.88 24.53
C ARG A 769 1.38 6.58 23.21
N THR A 770 1.12 5.39 22.67
CA THR A 770 1.50 5.01 21.32
C THR A 770 0.24 4.92 20.44
N LEU A 771 0.25 5.62 19.30
CA LEU A 771 -0.79 5.57 18.28
C LEU A 771 -0.23 5.07 16.95
N LYS A 772 -0.92 4.12 16.32
CA LYS A 772 -0.63 3.69 14.96
C LYS A 772 -1.50 4.50 14.00
N LYS A 773 -0.89 5.32 13.14
CA LYS A 773 -1.59 6.05 12.08
C LYS A 773 -2.04 5.06 11.00
N VAL A 774 -3.28 5.16 10.58
CA VAL A 774 -3.79 4.38 9.45
C VAL A 774 -3.43 5.12 8.16
N ALA A 775 -2.72 4.44 7.27
CA ALA A 775 -2.34 4.95 5.96
C ALA A 775 -2.88 4.03 4.86
N LEU A 776 -3.22 4.60 3.72
CA LEU A 776 -3.64 3.88 2.54
C LEU A 776 -2.48 3.86 1.54
N GLU A 777 -1.66 2.82 1.60
CA GLU A 777 -0.47 2.69 0.74
C GLU A 777 -0.84 2.20 -0.66
N ASP A 778 -1.73 1.22 -0.77
CA ASP A 778 -2.24 0.69 -2.03
C ASP A 778 -3.77 0.57 -1.97
N ALA A 779 -4.45 1.46 -2.70
CA ALA A 779 -5.91 1.49 -2.73
C ALA A 779 -6.52 0.26 -3.40
N LEU A 780 -5.84 -0.32 -4.41
CA LEU A 780 -6.32 -1.52 -5.10
C LEU A 780 -6.17 -2.76 -4.23
N LYS A 781 -5.02 -2.91 -3.54
CA LYS A 781 -4.84 -4.00 -2.58
C LYS A 781 -5.82 -3.89 -1.40
N ALA A 782 -6.04 -2.68 -0.88
CA ALA A 782 -7.02 -2.44 0.18
C ALA A 782 -8.44 -2.77 -0.28
N GLU A 783 -8.84 -2.30 -1.47
CA GLU A 783 -10.12 -2.64 -2.10
C GLU A 783 -10.33 -4.15 -2.15
N ARG A 784 -9.33 -4.87 -2.64
CA ARG A 784 -9.38 -6.30 -2.81
C ARG A 784 -9.46 -7.06 -1.47
N ILE A 785 -8.66 -6.65 -0.47
CA ILE A 785 -8.66 -7.32 0.84
C ILE A 785 -9.99 -7.10 1.58
N PHE A 786 -10.57 -5.88 1.52
CA PHE A 786 -11.89 -5.63 2.09
C PHE A 786 -12.97 -6.44 1.38
N THR A 787 -12.93 -6.54 0.04
CA THR A 787 -13.84 -7.37 -0.73
C THR A 787 -13.74 -8.85 -0.34
N ILE A 788 -12.55 -9.41 -0.24
CA ILE A 788 -12.34 -10.82 0.14
C ILE A 788 -12.83 -11.08 1.57
N LEU A 789 -12.39 -10.26 2.53
CA LEU A 789 -12.66 -10.53 3.95
C LEU A 789 -14.09 -10.16 4.36
N MET A 790 -14.63 -9.06 3.83
CA MET A 790 -15.88 -8.45 4.29
C MET A 790 -17.00 -8.59 3.27
N GLY A 791 -16.74 -8.98 2.01
CA GLY A 791 -17.71 -9.13 0.93
C GLY A 791 -18.67 -10.32 1.10
N GLU A 792 -19.62 -10.47 0.16
CA GLU A 792 -20.64 -11.53 0.21
C GLU A 792 -20.09 -12.90 -0.18
N GLU A 793 -19.16 -12.95 -1.14
CA GLU A 793 -18.56 -14.17 -1.65
C GLU A 793 -17.83 -14.94 -0.53
N VAL A 794 -18.17 -16.23 -0.41
CA VAL A 794 -17.64 -17.10 0.65
C VAL A 794 -16.33 -17.75 0.23
N GLU A 795 -16.25 -18.20 -1.02
CA GLU A 795 -15.11 -19.00 -1.51
C GLU A 795 -13.77 -18.22 -1.45
N PRO A 796 -13.67 -16.96 -1.93
CA PRO A 796 -12.42 -16.20 -1.83
C PRO A 796 -11.97 -15.99 -0.37
N ARG A 797 -12.93 -15.82 0.54
CA ARG A 797 -12.65 -15.68 1.98
C ARG A 797 -12.15 -17.00 2.58
N ARG A 798 -12.76 -18.12 2.21
CA ARG A 798 -12.35 -19.44 2.66
C ARG A 798 -10.94 -19.77 2.19
N GLU A 799 -10.63 -19.56 0.92
CA GLU A 799 -9.28 -19.74 0.37
C GLU A 799 -8.26 -18.86 1.11
N PHE A 800 -8.61 -17.61 1.38
CA PHE A 800 -7.76 -16.69 2.14
C PHE A 800 -7.50 -17.20 3.57
N ILE A 801 -8.55 -17.67 4.27
CA ILE A 801 -8.43 -18.23 5.64
C ILE A 801 -7.58 -19.48 5.64
N GLU A 802 -7.79 -20.43 4.70
CA GLU A 802 -7.03 -21.66 4.60
C GLU A 802 -5.54 -21.38 4.37
N LYS A 803 -5.23 -20.44 3.50
CA LYS A 803 -3.87 -20.03 3.19
C LYS A 803 -3.15 -19.39 4.38
N HIS A 804 -3.85 -18.52 5.10
CA HIS A 804 -3.29 -17.78 6.23
C HIS A 804 -3.57 -18.41 7.60
N ALA A 805 -4.04 -19.67 7.62
CA ALA A 805 -4.39 -20.38 8.86
C ALA A 805 -3.21 -20.47 9.85
N LEU A 806 -1.99 -20.61 9.35
CA LEU A 806 -0.78 -20.69 10.17
C LEU A 806 -0.33 -19.32 10.75
N GLU A 807 -0.92 -18.22 10.29
CA GLU A 807 -0.60 -16.88 10.78
C GLU A 807 -1.46 -16.46 11.98
N VAL A 808 -2.50 -17.20 12.27
CA VAL A 808 -3.43 -16.88 13.35
C VAL A 808 -2.74 -17.02 14.71
N LYS A 809 -2.66 -15.92 15.45
CA LYS A 809 -2.04 -15.89 16.78
C LYS A 809 -3.00 -16.25 17.92
N TYR A 810 -4.27 -15.97 17.75
CA TYR A 810 -5.31 -16.17 18.74
C TYR A 810 -6.48 -16.88 18.07
N LEU A 811 -6.69 -18.15 18.42
CA LEU A 811 -7.91 -18.89 18.12
C LEU A 811 -8.74 -18.93 19.39
N ASP A 812 -9.97 -18.47 19.31
CA ASP A 812 -10.97 -18.67 20.34
C ASP A 812 -11.60 -20.04 20.09
N VAL A 813 -10.98 -21.10 20.67
CA VAL A 813 -11.42 -22.52 20.51
C VAL A 813 -11.93 -23.02 21.85
#